data_4b5ebbc0c87abe78a7db8505aa5592f0
#
_entry.id   4b5ebbc0c87abe78a7db8505aa5592f0
#
_cell.length_a   1.000
_cell.length_b   1.000
_cell.length_c   1.000
_cell.angle_alpha   90.00
_cell.angle_beta   90.00
_cell.angle_gamma   90.00
#
_symmetry.space_group_name_H-M   'P 1'
#
loop_
_entity.id
_entity.type
_entity.pdbx_description
1 polymer ?
#
loop_
_entity_poly.entity_id
_entity_poly.type
_entity_poly.pdbx_seq_one_letter_code
_entity_poly.pdbx_strand_id
1 'polypeptide(L)'
;MTDKKKSNKIIGIDLGTTNSCVAVMEGGSAKVIPSAEGSRTTPSVVAYKGDERLMGIPAKRQAVTNPENTVNSAKRFIGRKYSEVQGEMKTVAYKVKPNDNDDAVFEVIGKTMTPEEISAQTLIKMKETAEAYLGEEVTEAIVTVPAYFNDSQRQSTKDAGKIAGLTVKRIIPEPTAAALAYGLDKENMDKKIAVFDLGGGTFDISILEIGDGVFEVLSTNGDTHLGGDDFDNAIIHWMLDEFQTEQGIDLSQDKMALQRLRDAAEKAKVELSGTQSTEINQPFITMDASGPKHLSLTLTRSKLESLTASLIERTREPCLKALKDAGLNREDIGDVILVGGMSRMPLVQATIKEIFDREPHKGVNPDEVVALGAAIQGGVMKGEVKDVLLLDVIPLTLGIETLGGVLTPLVERNTTIPTQKKQIFSTAADNQPAVTIVVLQGERQMASDNKEIGRFDLTDIPPSPRGVPQIEVAFDIDADGILHVSAKDIASGKEQKIRIEAKSGLEKDEIERMVKDAEVHSEEDKKRKEQAEVRNEADSLAFRAEKALEEYKDKLPADIVEKVQSRIDAVKKALESGELSAIKQAKTDLETEMQHIGEAMAKAAGATGEPQAAPSEPSAENKSDDIEEAEVEILDGEKEGN
;
A
#
# COMPACT_ATOMS: atom_id res chain seq x y z
N MET A 1 42.75 -9.71 6.30
CA MET A 1 41.60 -9.24 5.46
C MET A 1 42.03 -7.87 4.95
N THR A 2 42.26 -7.73 3.67
CA THR A 2 42.53 -6.41 3.06
C THR A 2 41.24 -5.62 3.13
N ASP A 3 41.27 -4.44 3.77
CA ASP A 3 40.14 -3.51 3.76
C ASP A 3 39.76 -3.25 2.28
N LYS A 4 38.60 -3.79 1.87
CA LYS A 4 38.04 -3.47 0.54
C LYS A 4 37.68 -1.98 0.54
N LYS A 5 38.04 -1.28 -0.52
CA LYS A 5 37.58 0.10 -0.74
C LYS A 5 36.06 0.11 -0.80
N LYS A 6 35.43 1.05 -0.10
CA LYS A 6 33.97 1.25 -0.18
C LYS A 6 33.60 1.78 -1.55
N SER A 7 32.61 1.16 -2.16
CA SER A 7 32.06 1.61 -3.43
C SER A 7 31.27 2.90 -3.23
N ASN A 8 31.38 3.82 -4.18
CA ASN A 8 30.51 5.00 -4.26
C ASN A 8 29.22 4.70 -5.06
N LYS A 9 28.99 3.48 -5.48
CA LYS A 9 27.82 3.09 -6.26
C LYS A 9 26.66 2.72 -5.35
N ILE A 10 25.44 3.09 -5.78
CA ILE A 10 24.19 2.56 -5.25
C ILE A 10 23.74 1.45 -6.20
N ILE A 11 23.55 0.23 -5.68
CA ILE A 11 23.00 -0.86 -6.48
C ILE A 11 21.48 -0.83 -6.50
N GLY A 12 20.88 -1.23 -7.63
CA GLY A 12 19.44 -1.44 -7.75
C GLY A 12 19.12 -2.92 -7.55
N ILE A 13 18.21 -3.24 -6.65
CA ILE A 13 17.80 -4.62 -6.37
C ILE A 13 16.29 -4.74 -6.59
N ASP A 14 15.93 -5.63 -7.50
CA ASP A 14 14.59 -6.21 -7.58
C ASP A 14 14.53 -7.39 -6.61
N LEU A 15 13.85 -7.21 -5.49
CA LEU A 15 13.62 -8.27 -4.50
C LEU A 15 12.31 -9.00 -4.84
N GLY A 16 12.36 -9.89 -5.83
CA GLY A 16 11.18 -10.61 -6.31
C GLY A 16 10.75 -11.78 -5.42
N THR A 17 9.47 -12.18 -5.51
CA THR A 17 8.91 -13.32 -4.76
C THR A 17 9.60 -14.63 -5.13
N THR A 18 9.82 -14.86 -6.42
CA THR A 18 10.42 -16.10 -6.96
C THR A 18 11.87 -15.93 -7.32
N ASN A 19 12.20 -14.83 -8.01
CA ASN A 19 13.57 -14.52 -8.44
C ASN A 19 13.89 -13.07 -8.13
N SER A 20 15.14 -12.80 -7.76
CA SER A 20 15.68 -11.46 -7.53
C SER A 20 16.75 -11.11 -8.56
N CYS A 21 16.91 -9.83 -8.84
CA CYS A 21 17.85 -9.31 -9.81
C CYS A 21 18.62 -8.11 -9.22
N VAL A 22 19.89 -7.96 -9.58
CA VAL A 22 20.71 -6.83 -9.16
C VAL A 22 21.33 -6.12 -10.36
N ALA A 23 21.32 -4.80 -10.33
CA ALA A 23 21.87 -3.95 -11.38
C ALA A 23 22.67 -2.78 -10.80
N VAL A 24 23.49 -2.13 -11.62
CA VAL A 24 24.29 -0.96 -11.25
C VAL A 24 24.41 0.00 -12.42
N MET A 25 24.56 1.30 -12.11
CA MET A 25 24.93 2.30 -13.13
C MET A 25 26.41 2.18 -13.47
N GLU A 26 26.72 2.00 -14.75
CA GLU A 26 28.08 1.91 -15.25
C GLU A 26 28.19 2.58 -16.63
N GLY A 27 29.09 3.55 -16.76
CA GLY A 27 29.32 4.24 -18.03
C GLY A 27 28.10 4.99 -18.58
N GLY A 28 27.23 5.52 -17.69
CA GLY A 28 26.01 6.26 -18.06
C GLY A 28 24.79 5.38 -18.38
N SER A 29 24.91 4.05 -18.26
CA SER A 29 23.80 3.13 -18.49
C SER A 29 23.64 2.13 -17.34
N ALA A 30 22.41 1.68 -17.09
CA ALA A 30 22.14 0.63 -16.12
C ALA A 30 22.47 -0.74 -16.69
N LYS A 31 23.14 -1.59 -15.91
CA LYS A 31 23.54 -2.95 -16.29
C LYS A 31 23.16 -3.95 -15.22
N VAL A 32 22.54 -5.05 -15.64
CA VAL A 32 22.31 -6.21 -14.76
C VAL A 32 23.63 -6.92 -14.48
N ILE A 33 23.86 -7.23 -13.21
CA ILE A 33 25.03 -7.99 -12.77
C ILE A 33 24.68 -9.48 -12.75
N PRO A 34 25.34 -10.33 -13.55
CA PRO A 34 25.10 -11.77 -13.52
C PRO A 34 25.63 -12.39 -12.22
N SER A 35 24.96 -13.44 -11.73
CA SER A 35 25.42 -14.24 -10.60
C SER A 35 26.71 -14.99 -10.92
N ALA A 36 27.35 -15.57 -9.91
CA ALA A 36 28.53 -16.41 -10.09
C ALA A 36 28.25 -17.65 -10.95
N GLU A 37 27.00 -18.08 -11.02
CA GLU A 37 26.50 -19.16 -11.86
C GLU A 37 26.20 -18.73 -13.31
N GLY A 38 26.41 -17.47 -13.65
CA GLY A 38 26.16 -16.87 -14.95
C GLY A 38 24.69 -16.51 -15.24
N SER A 39 23.80 -16.68 -14.28
CA SER A 39 22.39 -16.30 -14.42
C SER A 39 22.21 -14.80 -14.14
N ARG A 40 21.30 -14.16 -14.87
CA ARG A 40 20.96 -12.73 -14.68
C ARG A 40 19.94 -12.50 -13.56
N THR A 41 19.29 -13.56 -13.11
CA THR A 41 18.41 -13.58 -11.94
C THR A 41 18.86 -14.66 -10.96
N THR A 42 18.52 -14.51 -9.70
CA THR A 42 18.84 -15.45 -8.62
C THR A 42 17.53 -15.88 -7.94
N PRO A 43 17.25 -17.20 -7.81
CA PRO A 43 16.07 -17.65 -7.07
C PRO A 43 16.04 -17.09 -5.64
N SER A 44 14.89 -16.54 -5.23
CA SER A 44 14.65 -16.02 -3.87
C SER A 44 14.36 -17.18 -2.91
N VAL A 45 15.30 -18.11 -2.80
CA VAL A 45 15.18 -19.34 -2.01
C VAL A 45 16.34 -19.46 -1.05
N VAL A 46 16.03 -19.76 0.22
CA VAL A 46 17.01 -19.97 1.30
C VAL A 46 16.83 -21.35 1.89
N ALA A 47 17.87 -22.14 1.98
CA ALA A 47 17.83 -23.46 2.60
C ALA A 47 18.87 -23.58 3.72
N TYR A 48 18.49 -24.32 4.77
CA TYR A 48 19.35 -24.59 5.93
C TYR A 48 19.59 -26.08 6.08
N LYS A 49 20.84 -26.46 6.29
CA LYS A 49 21.25 -27.84 6.52
C LYS A 49 22.28 -27.89 7.66
N GLY A 50 21.83 -28.18 8.88
CA GLY A 50 22.66 -27.97 10.06
C GLY A 50 23.04 -26.51 10.20
N ASP A 51 24.34 -26.22 10.28
CA ASP A 51 24.87 -24.86 10.35
C ASP A 51 25.14 -24.22 8.97
N GLU A 52 24.95 -24.98 7.90
CA GLU A 52 25.15 -24.50 6.53
C GLU A 52 23.88 -23.78 6.02
N ARG A 53 24.09 -22.62 5.40
CA ARG A 53 23.06 -21.83 4.74
C ARG A 53 23.34 -21.78 3.25
N LEU A 54 22.34 -22.15 2.46
CA LEU A 54 22.39 -22.10 1.00
C LEU A 54 21.43 -21.04 0.47
N MET A 55 21.78 -20.41 -0.64
CA MET A 55 21.02 -19.34 -1.29
C MET A 55 20.91 -19.58 -2.79
N GLY A 56 19.79 -19.14 -3.40
CA GLY A 56 19.60 -19.16 -4.83
C GLY A 56 19.51 -20.57 -5.41
N ILE A 57 20.23 -20.83 -6.49
CA ILE A 57 20.22 -22.11 -7.22
C ILE A 57 20.60 -23.30 -6.32
N PRO A 58 21.65 -23.25 -5.48
CA PRO A 58 21.95 -24.34 -4.54
C PRO A 58 20.81 -24.65 -3.58
N ALA A 59 20.15 -23.61 -3.02
CA ALA A 59 19.00 -23.79 -2.14
C ALA A 59 17.80 -24.39 -2.88
N LYS A 60 17.49 -23.91 -4.09
CA LYS A 60 16.40 -24.46 -4.92
C LYS A 60 16.61 -25.93 -5.23
N ARG A 61 17.84 -26.35 -5.57
CA ARG A 61 18.17 -27.76 -5.82
C ARG A 61 17.97 -28.66 -4.59
N GLN A 62 18.14 -28.13 -3.40
CA GLN A 62 17.97 -28.88 -2.15
C GLN A 62 16.52 -29.00 -1.72
N ALA A 63 15.60 -28.17 -2.24
CA ALA A 63 14.21 -28.11 -1.82
C ALA A 63 13.50 -29.48 -1.84
N VAL A 64 13.78 -30.32 -2.82
CA VAL A 64 13.21 -31.68 -2.94
C VAL A 64 13.57 -32.59 -1.76
N THR A 65 14.82 -32.54 -1.29
CA THR A 65 15.31 -33.41 -0.21
C THR A 65 15.23 -32.80 1.17
N ASN A 66 14.95 -31.50 1.27
CA ASN A 66 14.89 -30.77 2.53
C ASN A 66 13.80 -29.68 2.47
N PRO A 67 12.55 -30.04 2.10
CA PRO A 67 11.47 -29.06 1.87
C PRO A 67 11.10 -28.25 3.14
N GLU A 68 11.16 -28.87 4.32
CA GLU A 68 10.78 -28.23 5.58
C GLU A 68 11.77 -27.15 6.05
N ASN A 69 13.02 -27.20 5.59
CA ASN A 69 14.05 -26.22 5.93
C ASN A 69 14.50 -25.40 4.70
N THR A 70 13.69 -25.39 3.64
CA THR A 70 13.90 -24.57 2.44
C THR A 70 12.76 -23.59 2.30
N VAL A 71 13.07 -22.31 2.52
CA VAL A 71 12.09 -21.21 2.46
C VAL A 71 12.12 -20.59 1.08
N ASN A 72 10.98 -20.60 0.42
CA ASN A 72 10.70 -19.88 -0.82
C ASN A 72 9.53 -18.91 -0.58
N SER A 73 9.26 -18.00 -1.51
CA SER A 73 8.13 -17.07 -1.48
C SER A 73 8.00 -16.26 -0.17
N ALA A 74 9.11 -16.02 0.55
CA ALA A 74 9.12 -15.31 1.83
C ALA A 74 8.50 -13.90 1.74
N LYS A 75 8.57 -13.27 0.55
CA LYS A 75 7.97 -11.96 0.27
C LYS A 75 6.45 -11.94 0.46
N ARG A 76 5.75 -13.08 0.33
CA ARG A 76 4.32 -13.20 0.60
C ARG A 76 3.95 -13.09 2.09
N PHE A 77 4.95 -13.20 2.99
CA PHE A 77 4.78 -13.16 4.44
C PHE A 77 5.36 -11.89 5.08
N ILE A 78 6.19 -11.14 4.36
CA ILE A 78 6.92 -9.99 4.90
C ILE A 78 5.95 -8.88 5.35
N GLY A 79 6.09 -8.44 6.60
CA GLY A 79 5.28 -7.38 7.18
C GLY A 79 3.80 -7.76 7.40
N ARG A 80 3.46 -9.07 7.43
CA ARG A 80 2.09 -9.56 7.57
C ARG A 80 1.87 -10.34 8.86
N LYS A 81 0.62 -10.30 9.35
CA LYS A 81 0.17 -11.07 10.51
C LYS A 81 -0.07 -12.54 10.14
N TYR A 82 0.10 -13.42 11.13
CA TYR A 82 -0.19 -14.85 10.97
C TYR A 82 -1.64 -15.12 10.56
N SER A 83 -2.59 -14.35 11.12
CA SER A 83 -4.01 -14.40 10.76
C SER A 83 -4.28 -14.05 9.29
N GLU A 84 -3.43 -13.23 8.67
CA GLU A 84 -3.56 -12.74 7.29
C GLU A 84 -2.97 -13.70 6.23
N VAL A 85 -2.17 -14.70 6.63
CA VAL A 85 -1.43 -15.57 5.70
C VAL A 85 -1.89 -17.03 5.68
N GLN A 86 -3.14 -17.29 6.12
CA GLN A 86 -3.69 -18.64 6.21
C GLN A 86 -3.79 -19.37 4.86
N GLY A 87 -3.95 -18.60 3.78
CA GLY A 87 -3.96 -19.10 2.40
C GLY A 87 -2.58 -19.60 1.98
N GLU A 88 -1.57 -18.75 2.13
CA GLU A 88 -0.18 -18.98 1.75
C GLU A 88 0.44 -20.15 2.51
N MET A 89 0.09 -20.31 3.78
CA MET A 89 0.57 -21.43 4.62
C MET A 89 0.24 -22.80 4.04
N LYS A 90 -0.85 -22.93 3.28
CA LYS A 90 -1.26 -24.18 2.63
C LYS A 90 -0.41 -24.53 1.41
N THR A 91 0.30 -23.54 0.87
CA THR A 91 1.08 -23.69 -0.37
C THR A 91 2.56 -23.90 -0.14
N VAL A 92 3.05 -23.79 1.11
CA VAL A 92 4.46 -23.94 1.46
C VAL A 92 4.74 -25.22 2.24
N ALA A 93 5.94 -25.79 2.11
CA ALA A 93 6.32 -27.03 2.79
C ALA A 93 6.90 -26.80 4.19
N TYR A 94 7.46 -25.61 4.45
CA TYR A 94 7.98 -25.22 5.75
C TYR A 94 6.87 -24.76 6.69
N LYS A 95 7.17 -24.75 7.99
CA LYS A 95 6.17 -24.43 9.01
C LYS A 95 6.15 -22.92 9.29
N VAL A 96 4.94 -22.34 9.24
CA VAL A 96 4.67 -20.96 9.62
C VAL A 96 3.92 -20.94 10.95
N LYS A 97 4.25 -20.04 11.86
CA LYS A 97 3.61 -19.89 13.17
C LYS A 97 3.50 -18.41 13.56
N PRO A 98 2.61 -18.03 14.48
CA PRO A 98 2.60 -16.67 15.03
C PRO A 98 3.75 -16.48 16.03
N ASN A 99 4.27 -15.26 16.13
CA ASN A 99 5.04 -14.79 17.28
C ASN A 99 4.10 -14.19 18.35
N ASP A 100 4.68 -13.58 19.40
CA ASP A 100 3.91 -12.97 20.51
C ASP A 100 3.05 -11.77 20.05
N ASN A 101 3.35 -11.19 18.89
CA ASN A 101 2.63 -10.07 18.30
C ASN A 101 1.70 -10.48 17.16
N ASP A 102 1.44 -11.78 16.97
CA ASP A 102 0.72 -12.35 15.82
C ASP A 102 1.41 -12.14 14.46
N ASP A 103 2.70 -11.80 14.40
CA ASP A 103 3.42 -11.72 13.14
C ASP A 103 3.74 -13.13 12.62
N ALA A 104 3.64 -13.33 11.30
CA ALA A 104 4.00 -14.59 10.67
C ALA A 104 5.51 -14.83 10.77
N VAL A 105 5.93 -15.95 11.34
CA VAL A 105 7.33 -16.35 11.43
C VAL A 105 7.51 -17.81 11.00
N PHE A 106 8.71 -18.14 10.55
CA PHE A 106 9.07 -19.46 10.04
C PHE A 106 9.78 -20.28 11.10
N GLU A 107 9.44 -21.57 11.20
CA GLU A 107 10.19 -22.55 11.99
C GLU A 107 11.11 -23.34 11.05
N VAL A 108 12.40 -23.06 11.11
CA VAL A 108 13.43 -23.66 10.23
C VAL A 108 14.56 -24.19 11.09
N ILE A 109 14.96 -25.48 10.92
CA ILE A 109 15.97 -26.16 11.72
C ILE A 109 15.79 -25.98 13.25
N GLY A 110 14.51 -25.96 13.72
CA GLY A 110 14.15 -25.77 15.12
C GLY A 110 14.36 -24.33 15.65
N LYS A 111 14.68 -23.36 14.78
CA LYS A 111 14.79 -21.94 15.09
C LYS A 111 13.60 -21.18 14.52
N THR A 112 13.20 -20.12 15.21
CA THR A 112 12.24 -19.15 14.69
C THR A 112 12.97 -18.08 13.90
N MET A 113 12.54 -17.82 12.66
CA MET A 113 13.10 -16.81 11.77
C MET A 113 11.97 -15.94 11.22
N THR A 114 12.20 -14.63 11.11
CA THR A 114 11.23 -13.71 10.52
C THR A 114 11.33 -13.68 8.99
N PRO A 115 10.30 -13.26 8.27
CA PRO A 115 10.37 -13.04 6.83
C PRO A 115 11.45 -12.03 6.44
N GLU A 116 11.71 -11.02 7.29
CA GLU A 116 12.79 -10.03 7.12
C GLU A 116 14.16 -10.70 7.16
N GLU A 117 14.39 -11.61 8.12
CA GLU A 117 15.66 -12.36 8.22
C GLU A 117 15.90 -13.23 7.00
N ILE A 118 14.86 -13.88 6.47
CA ILE A 118 14.96 -14.69 5.24
C ILE A 118 15.18 -13.79 4.01
N SER A 119 14.44 -12.69 3.88
CA SER A 119 14.59 -11.74 2.78
C SER A 119 15.98 -11.08 2.81
N ALA A 120 16.52 -10.82 3.99
CA ALA A 120 17.87 -10.31 4.17
C ALA A 120 18.94 -11.26 3.59
N GLN A 121 18.71 -12.59 3.64
CA GLN A 121 19.64 -13.53 3.02
C GLN A 121 19.69 -13.37 1.49
N THR A 122 18.53 -13.12 0.86
CA THR A 122 18.48 -12.81 -0.57
C THR A 122 19.22 -11.51 -0.88
N LEU A 123 19.00 -10.46 -0.06
CA LEU A 123 19.70 -9.18 -0.21
C LEU A 123 21.21 -9.29 0.01
N ILE A 124 21.67 -10.14 0.97
CA ILE A 124 23.09 -10.45 1.16
C ILE A 124 23.67 -11.08 -0.12
N LYS A 125 22.97 -12.03 -0.73
CA LYS A 125 23.41 -12.65 -1.98
C LYS A 125 23.50 -11.63 -3.13
N MET A 126 22.56 -10.70 -3.23
CA MET A 126 22.60 -9.62 -4.23
C MET A 126 23.78 -8.68 -3.98
N LYS A 127 24.03 -8.32 -2.72
CA LYS A 127 25.19 -7.54 -2.31
C LYS A 127 26.51 -8.23 -2.66
N GLU A 128 26.66 -9.51 -2.28
CA GLU A 128 27.86 -10.31 -2.60
C GLU A 128 28.10 -10.41 -4.11
N THR A 129 27.03 -10.58 -4.90
CA THR A 129 27.10 -10.61 -6.37
C THR A 129 27.61 -9.27 -6.90
N ALA A 130 27.11 -8.15 -6.38
CA ALA A 130 27.57 -6.83 -6.77
C ALA A 130 29.02 -6.55 -6.34
N GLU A 131 29.40 -6.94 -5.12
CA GLU A 131 30.78 -6.78 -4.62
C GLU A 131 31.79 -7.62 -5.40
N ALA A 132 31.39 -8.84 -5.82
CA ALA A 132 32.24 -9.68 -6.65
C ALA A 132 32.46 -9.06 -8.04
N TYR A 133 31.45 -8.44 -8.61
CA TYR A 133 31.52 -7.77 -9.89
C TYR A 133 32.33 -6.46 -9.85
N LEU A 134 32.05 -5.61 -8.84
CA LEU A 134 32.68 -4.29 -8.70
C LEU A 134 34.08 -4.35 -8.10
N GLY A 135 34.45 -5.42 -7.37
CA GLY A 135 35.71 -5.53 -6.63
C GLY A 135 35.76 -4.62 -5.39
N GLU A 136 34.67 -3.98 -4.99
CA GLU A 136 34.56 -3.02 -3.91
C GLU A 136 33.46 -3.46 -2.91
N GLU A 137 33.49 -2.94 -1.68
CA GLU A 137 32.44 -3.14 -0.68
C GLU A 137 31.21 -2.29 -1.03
N VAL A 138 30.03 -2.91 -1.13
CA VAL A 138 28.75 -2.23 -1.42
C VAL A 138 27.98 -2.01 -0.13
N THR A 139 27.59 -0.76 0.13
CA THR A 139 26.90 -0.37 1.37
C THR A 139 25.53 0.28 1.15
N GLU A 140 25.21 0.71 -0.08
CA GLU A 140 23.98 1.44 -0.41
C GLU A 140 23.19 0.73 -1.51
N ALA A 141 21.86 0.70 -1.37
CA ALA A 141 20.96 0.10 -2.35
C ALA A 141 19.65 0.88 -2.49
N ILE A 142 19.05 0.79 -3.69
CA ILE A 142 17.62 0.99 -3.93
C ILE A 142 17.00 -0.40 -3.97
N VAL A 143 15.89 -0.62 -3.25
CA VAL A 143 15.16 -1.90 -3.24
C VAL A 143 13.75 -1.67 -3.74
N THR A 144 13.24 -2.57 -4.57
CA THR A 144 11.89 -2.46 -5.10
C THR A 144 10.88 -3.28 -4.32
N VAL A 145 9.64 -2.84 -4.36
CA VAL A 145 8.48 -3.51 -3.76
C VAL A 145 7.30 -3.45 -4.73
N PRO A 146 6.31 -4.34 -4.63
CA PRO A 146 5.04 -4.19 -5.33
C PRO A 146 4.42 -2.82 -5.03
N ALA A 147 3.71 -2.24 -6.02
CA ALA A 147 3.08 -0.92 -5.85
C ALA A 147 2.09 -0.91 -4.69
N TYR A 148 1.40 -2.01 -4.47
CA TYR A 148 0.39 -2.21 -3.43
C TYR A 148 0.95 -2.63 -2.07
N PHE A 149 2.27 -2.70 -1.88
CA PHE A 149 2.82 -2.91 -0.55
C PHE A 149 2.41 -1.75 0.36
N ASN A 150 1.85 -2.12 1.51
CA ASN A 150 1.53 -1.18 2.56
C ASN A 150 2.79 -0.74 3.33
N ASP A 151 2.60 0.18 4.25
CA ASP A 151 3.67 0.78 5.04
C ASP A 151 4.48 -0.25 5.85
N SER A 152 3.79 -1.25 6.47
CA SER A 152 4.46 -2.32 7.21
C SER A 152 5.36 -3.16 6.32
N GLN A 153 4.88 -3.56 5.14
CA GLN A 153 5.63 -4.36 4.18
C GLN A 153 6.83 -3.58 3.60
N ARG A 154 6.66 -2.27 3.34
CA ARG A 154 7.74 -1.37 2.89
C ARG A 154 8.80 -1.23 3.99
N GLN A 155 8.38 -1.00 5.24
CA GLN A 155 9.29 -0.91 6.38
C GLN A 155 10.02 -2.23 6.63
N SER A 156 9.32 -3.37 6.65
CA SER A 156 9.93 -4.70 6.80
C SER A 156 10.95 -4.99 5.70
N THR A 157 10.70 -4.54 4.46
CA THR A 157 11.67 -4.64 3.37
C THR A 157 12.92 -3.78 3.64
N LYS A 158 12.74 -2.58 4.19
CA LYS A 158 13.83 -1.68 4.59
C LYS A 158 14.67 -2.28 5.72
N ASP A 159 14.02 -2.93 6.70
CA ASP A 159 14.66 -3.61 7.81
C ASP A 159 15.44 -4.86 7.34
N ALA A 160 14.89 -5.62 6.38
CA ALA A 160 15.63 -6.70 5.73
C ALA A 160 16.92 -6.20 5.07
N GLY A 161 16.88 -5.03 4.41
CA GLY A 161 18.08 -4.36 3.88
C GLY A 161 19.10 -4.02 4.95
N LYS A 162 18.65 -3.49 6.09
CA LYS A 162 19.51 -3.20 7.23
C LYS A 162 20.15 -4.45 7.83
N ILE A 163 19.39 -5.53 7.98
CA ILE A 163 19.91 -6.85 8.41
C ILE A 163 20.96 -7.37 7.42
N ALA A 164 20.79 -7.11 6.12
CA ALA A 164 21.76 -7.45 5.08
C ALA A 164 23.02 -6.57 5.09
N GLY A 165 23.11 -5.58 5.97
CA GLY A 165 24.22 -4.62 6.01
C GLY A 165 24.20 -3.63 4.84
N LEU A 166 22.99 -3.31 4.33
CA LEU A 166 22.76 -2.31 3.30
C LEU A 166 22.01 -1.10 3.89
N THR A 167 22.44 0.09 3.54
CA THR A 167 21.65 1.31 3.71
C THR A 167 20.70 1.40 2.53
N VAL A 168 19.42 1.08 2.74
CA VAL A 168 18.38 1.25 1.73
C VAL A 168 18.08 2.74 1.61
N LYS A 169 18.54 3.36 0.54
CA LYS A 169 18.42 4.81 0.28
C LYS A 169 17.00 5.20 -0.09
N ARG A 170 16.31 4.33 -0.80
CA ARG A 170 14.91 4.49 -1.21
C ARG A 170 14.27 3.12 -1.46
N ILE A 171 13.00 3.00 -1.10
CA ILE A 171 12.10 1.95 -1.57
C ILE A 171 11.31 2.53 -2.74
N ILE A 172 11.25 1.83 -3.87
CA ILE A 172 10.45 2.27 -5.02
C ILE A 172 9.53 1.14 -5.51
N PRO A 173 8.32 1.46 -6.00
CA PRO A 173 7.44 0.46 -6.59
C PRO A 173 8.05 -0.17 -7.85
N GLU A 174 7.83 -1.47 -8.03
CA GLU A 174 8.30 -2.24 -9.18
C GLU A 174 7.85 -1.63 -10.53
N PRO A 175 6.56 -1.29 -10.73
CA PRO A 175 6.13 -0.68 -11.99
C PRO A 175 6.74 0.70 -12.24
N THR A 176 7.01 1.45 -11.18
CA THR A 176 7.67 2.74 -11.28
C THR A 176 9.13 2.60 -11.69
N ALA A 177 9.84 1.62 -11.12
CA ALA A 177 11.20 1.28 -11.55
C ALA A 177 11.22 0.86 -13.04
N ALA A 178 10.27 0.02 -13.46
CA ALA A 178 10.16 -0.40 -14.84
C ALA A 178 9.92 0.78 -15.81
N ALA A 179 9.08 1.74 -15.41
CA ALA A 179 8.85 2.96 -16.19
C ALA A 179 10.13 3.79 -16.36
N LEU A 180 10.94 3.94 -15.30
CA LEU A 180 12.24 4.62 -15.36
C LEU A 180 13.18 3.95 -16.39
N ALA A 181 13.29 2.61 -16.33
CA ALA A 181 14.14 1.88 -17.27
C ALA A 181 13.63 1.98 -18.72
N TYR A 182 12.30 2.03 -18.90
CA TYR A 182 11.68 2.18 -20.21
C TYR A 182 11.89 3.58 -20.80
N GLY A 183 11.75 4.62 -19.97
CA GLY A 183 11.71 6.02 -20.43
C GLY A 183 13.06 6.71 -20.52
N LEU A 184 14.10 6.20 -19.83
CA LEU A 184 15.40 6.90 -19.71
C LEU A 184 16.06 7.24 -21.07
N ASP A 185 15.99 6.33 -22.03
CA ASP A 185 16.63 6.48 -23.35
C ASP A 185 15.76 7.23 -24.37
N LYS A 186 14.58 7.73 -23.96
CA LYS A 186 13.60 8.33 -24.85
C LYS A 186 13.49 9.83 -24.59
N GLU A 187 14.34 10.60 -25.23
CA GLU A 187 14.28 12.07 -25.18
C GLU A 187 12.93 12.59 -25.69
N ASN A 188 12.37 13.61 -25.01
CA ASN A 188 11.11 14.28 -25.36
C ASN A 188 9.87 13.33 -25.43
N MET A 189 9.79 12.37 -24.53
CA MET A 189 8.61 11.51 -24.42
C MET A 189 7.52 12.23 -23.60
N ASP A 190 6.40 12.52 -24.24
CA ASP A 190 5.16 12.96 -23.58
C ASP A 190 4.11 11.88 -23.85
N LYS A 191 3.96 10.95 -22.90
CA LYS A 191 3.12 9.77 -23.06
C LYS A 191 2.54 9.29 -21.75
N LYS A 192 1.31 8.79 -21.83
CA LYS A 192 0.69 7.96 -20.79
C LYS A 192 0.95 6.50 -21.09
N ILE A 193 1.45 5.77 -20.12
CA ILE A 193 1.80 4.36 -20.24
C ILE A 193 1.08 3.53 -19.19
N ALA A 194 0.81 2.27 -19.52
CA ALA A 194 0.39 1.26 -18.56
C ALA A 194 1.56 0.30 -18.28
N VAL A 195 1.90 0.07 -17.02
CA VAL A 195 2.86 -0.94 -16.60
C VAL A 195 2.09 -2.10 -16.00
N PHE A 196 2.10 -3.24 -16.69
CA PHE A 196 1.44 -4.47 -16.29
C PHE A 196 2.49 -5.44 -15.74
N ASP A 197 2.51 -5.61 -14.43
CA ASP A 197 3.46 -6.45 -13.72
C ASP A 197 2.76 -7.69 -13.16
N LEU A 198 2.98 -8.85 -13.79
CA LEU A 198 2.53 -10.14 -13.29
C LEU A 198 3.74 -10.99 -12.94
N GLY A 199 4.08 -10.96 -11.66
CA GLY A 199 5.24 -11.64 -11.10
C GLY A 199 4.95 -13.06 -10.63
N GLY A 200 5.79 -13.56 -9.72
CA GLY A 200 5.63 -14.89 -9.11
C GLY A 200 4.53 -14.95 -8.06
N GLY A 201 4.28 -13.83 -7.37
CA GLY A 201 3.36 -13.78 -6.23
C GLY A 201 2.30 -12.69 -6.29
N THR A 202 2.53 -11.63 -7.07
CA THR A 202 1.67 -10.44 -7.13
C THR A 202 1.40 -10.05 -8.58
N PHE A 203 0.28 -9.36 -8.75
CA PHE A 203 -0.08 -8.63 -9.96
C PHE A 203 -0.25 -7.15 -9.63
N ASP A 204 0.42 -6.28 -10.35
CA ASP A 204 0.27 -4.83 -10.25
C ASP A 204 0.00 -4.22 -11.63
N ILE A 205 -0.86 -3.22 -11.67
CA ILE A 205 -1.09 -2.36 -12.83
C ILE A 205 -0.94 -0.91 -12.38
N SER A 206 -0.07 -0.16 -13.05
CA SER A 206 0.10 1.27 -12.80
C SER A 206 -0.05 2.04 -14.10
N ILE A 207 -0.77 3.15 -14.02
CA ILE A 207 -0.88 4.13 -15.11
C ILE A 207 0.03 5.29 -14.75
N LEU A 208 0.94 5.63 -15.65
CA LEU A 208 1.91 6.70 -15.46
C LEU A 208 1.84 7.69 -16.62
N GLU A 209 2.15 8.94 -16.30
CA GLU A 209 2.48 9.97 -17.28
C GLU A 209 3.99 10.20 -17.27
N ILE A 210 4.59 10.26 -18.46
CA ILE A 210 6.02 10.53 -18.64
C ILE A 210 6.10 11.76 -19.52
N GLY A 211 6.67 12.85 -19.01
CA GLY A 211 6.87 14.10 -19.74
C GLY A 211 8.04 14.88 -19.16
N ASP A 212 8.90 15.47 -20.01
CA ASP A 212 10.01 16.35 -19.62
C ASP A 212 10.93 15.81 -18.50
N GLY A 213 11.16 14.50 -18.48
CA GLY A 213 11.95 13.84 -17.43
C GLY A 213 11.18 13.55 -16.14
N VAL A 214 9.91 13.93 -16.04
CA VAL A 214 9.03 13.62 -14.92
C VAL A 214 8.32 12.30 -15.18
N PHE A 215 8.36 11.41 -14.19
CA PHE A 215 7.63 10.14 -14.16
C PHE A 215 6.60 10.23 -13.04
N GLU A 216 5.36 10.46 -13.38
CA GLU A 216 4.26 10.62 -12.44
C GLU A 216 3.33 9.41 -12.50
N VAL A 217 3.09 8.77 -11.34
CA VAL A 217 2.08 7.73 -11.20
C VAL A 217 0.72 8.41 -11.05
N LEU A 218 -0.18 8.18 -11.99
CA LEU A 218 -1.55 8.71 -11.95
C LEU A 218 -2.47 7.82 -11.12
N SER A 219 -2.31 6.52 -11.25
CA SER A 219 -3.06 5.54 -10.47
C SER A 219 -2.32 4.21 -10.41
N THR A 220 -2.63 3.43 -9.39
CA THR A 220 -2.15 2.05 -9.26
C THR A 220 -3.29 1.16 -8.76
N ASN A 221 -3.29 -0.09 -9.21
CA ASN A 221 -4.20 -1.14 -8.76
C ASN A 221 -3.49 -2.49 -8.92
N GLY A 222 -4.04 -3.57 -8.41
CA GLY A 222 -3.32 -4.83 -8.57
C GLY A 222 -3.95 -6.02 -7.83
N ASP A 223 -3.24 -7.16 -7.62
CA ASP A 223 -3.61 -8.37 -6.87
C ASP A 223 -2.39 -8.98 -6.16
N THR A 224 -2.30 -8.88 -4.82
CA THR A 224 -1.16 -9.40 -4.03
C THR A 224 -1.18 -10.91 -3.84
N HIS A 225 -2.24 -11.59 -4.31
CA HIS A 225 -2.43 -13.04 -4.25
C HIS A 225 -2.65 -13.63 -5.64
N LEU A 226 -2.07 -13.00 -6.66
CA LEU A 226 -2.14 -13.45 -8.05
C LEU A 226 -0.75 -13.41 -8.67
N GLY A 227 -0.18 -14.55 -8.92
CA GLY A 227 1.13 -14.66 -9.56
C GLY A 227 1.46 -16.08 -10.00
N GLY A 228 2.66 -16.29 -10.48
CA GLY A 228 3.13 -17.56 -11.05
C GLY A 228 2.94 -18.75 -10.14
N ASP A 229 3.05 -18.59 -8.82
CA ASP A 229 2.82 -19.65 -7.83
C ASP A 229 1.38 -20.17 -7.87
N ASP A 230 0.39 -19.32 -8.17
CA ASP A 230 -1.02 -19.72 -8.26
C ASP A 230 -1.26 -20.52 -9.55
N PHE A 231 -0.59 -20.16 -10.63
CA PHE A 231 -0.59 -20.94 -11.88
C PHE A 231 0.07 -22.30 -11.69
N ASP A 232 1.19 -22.36 -10.97
CA ASP A 232 1.84 -23.62 -10.62
C ASP A 232 0.94 -24.51 -9.77
N ASN A 233 0.25 -23.94 -8.77
CA ASN A 233 -0.70 -24.66 -7.95
C ASN A 233 -1.87 -25.24 -8.77
N ALA A 234 -2.38 -24.54 -9.78
CA ALA A 234 -3.40 -25.06 -10.68
C ALA A 234 -2.91 -26.30 -11.44
N ILE A 235 -1.65 -26.28 -11.90
CA ILE A 235 -1.03 -27.44 -12.56
C ILE A 235 -0.80 -28.59 -11.56
N ILE A 236 -0.35 -28.28 -10.33
CA ILE A 236 -0.13 -29.27 -9.28
C ILE A 236 -1.43 -30.00 -8.94
N HIS A 237 -2.53 -29.25 -8.73
CA HIS A 237 -3.83 -29.85 -8.46
C HIS A 237 -4.27 -30.77 -9.60
N TRP A 238 -4.13 -30.34 -10.84
CA TRP A 238 -4.42 -31.20 -11.99
C TRP A 238 -3.56 -32.48 -12.01
N MET A 239 -2.25 -32.38 -11.74
CA MET A 239 -1.37 -33.56 -11.67
C MET A 239 -1.77 -34.52 -10.53
N LEU A 240 -2.17 -34.00 -9.38
CA LEU A 240 -2.65 -34.79 -8.24
C LEU A 240 -3.95 -35.55 -8.60
N ASP A 241 -4.90 -34.86 -9.21
CA ASP A 241 -6.18 -35.45 -9.64
C ASP A 241 -5.99 -36.55 -10.69
N GLU A 242 -5.15 -36.32 -11.71
CA GLU A 242 -4.82 -37.32 -12.73
C GLU A 242 -4.13 -38.54 -12.12
N PHE A 243 -3.15 -38.33 -11.22
CA PHE A 243 -2.44 -39.42 -10.56
C PHE A 243 -3.35 -40.23 -9.63
N GLN A 244 -4.20 -39.57 -8.86
CA GLN A 244 -5.18 -40.22 -8.02
C GLN A 244 -6.19 -41.04 -8.86
N THR A 245 -6.63 -40.51 -9.98
CA THR A 245 -7.54 -41.19 -10.89
C THR A 245 -6.90 -42.43 -11.52
N GLU A 246 -5.64 -42.34 -11.95
CA GLU A 246 -4.93 -43.41 -12.64
C GLU A 246 -4.39 -44.47 -11.67
N GLN A 247 -3.79 -44.05 -10.56
CA GLN A 247 -3.08 -44.94 -9.62
C GLN A 247 -3.86 -45.21 -8.33
N GLY A 248 -4.92 -44.47 -8.03
CA GLY A 248 -5.69 -44.59 -6.78
C GLY A 248 -4.97 -44.10 -5.55
N ILE A 249 -3.87 -43.33 -5.70
CA ILE A 249 -3.02 -42.86 -4.61
C ILE A 249 -3.10 -41.33 -4.51
N ASP A 250 -3.36 -40.84 -3.30
CA ASP A 250 -3.31 -39.41 -2.98
C ASP A 250 -1.89 -38.98 -2.57
N LEU A 251 -1.26 -38.10 -3.32
CA LEU A 251 0.05 -37.54 -3.04
C LEU A 251 0.01 -36.23 -2.25
N SER A 252 -1.18 -35.73 -1.89
CA SER A 252 -1.34 -34.39 -1.28
C SER A 252 -0.67 -34.25 0.09
N GLN A 253 -0.37 -35.35 0.77
CA GLN A 253 0.31 -35.36 2.07
C GLN A 253 1.81 -35.70 1.97
N ASP A 254 2.32 -36.05 0.80
CA ASP A 254 3.74 -36.36 0.59
C ASP A 254 4.49 -35.07 0.20
N LYS A 255 5.16 -34.46 1.17
CA LYS A 255 5.92 -33.20 0.98
C LYS A 255 7.00 -33.30 -0.09
N MET A 256 7.66 -34.47 -0.20
CA MET A 256 8.70 -34.67 -1.22
C MET A 256 8.09 -34.79 -2.61
N ALA A 257 7.00 -35.55 -2.74
CA ALA A 257 6.25 -35.63 -3.99
C ALA A 257 5.71 -34.26 -4.40
N LEU A 258 5.08 -33.52 -3.49
CA LEU A 258 4.58 -32.16 -3.75
C LEU A 258 5.68 -31.21 -4.23
N GLN A 259 6.87 -31.24 -3.63
CA GLN A 259 7.97 -30.38 -4.08
C GLN A 259 8.44 -30.75 -5.49
N ARG A 260 8.49 -32.05 -5.81
CA ARG A 260 8.81 -32.52 -7.17
C ARG A 260 7.75 -32.14 -8.18
N LEU A 261 6.47 -32.19 -7.81
CA LEU A 261 5.35 -31.73 -8.64
C LEU A 261 5.42 -30.22 -8.86
N ARG A 262 5.81 -29.43 -7.85
CA ARG A 262 6.00 -27.98 -7.98
C ARG A 262 7.09 -27.64 -8.98
N ASP A 263 8.26 -28.26 -8.86
CA ASP A 263 9.37 -28.04 -9.79
C ASP A 263 8.98 -28.43 -11.23
N ALA A 264 8.21 -29.51 -11.38
CA ALA A 264 7.69 -29.96 -12.67
C ALA A 264 6.63 -29.01 -13.25
N ALA A 265 5.75 -28.47 -12.41
CA ALA A 265 4.72 -27.52 -12.81
C ALA A 265 5.35 -26.20 -13.30
N GLU A 266 6.27 -25.61 -12.51
CA GLU A 266 7.01 -24.40 -12.91
C GLU A 266 7.73 -24.60 -14.25
N LYS A 267 8.44 -25.72 -14.39
CA LYS A 267 9.15 -26.05 -15.63
C LYS A 267 8.19 -26.16 -16.82
N ALA A 268 7.10 -26.90 -16.67
CA ALA A 268 6.11 -27.09 -17.72
C ALA A 268 5.43 -25.77 -18.12
N LYS A 269 5.08 -24.93 -17.15
CA LYS A 269 4.54 -23.58 -17.36
C LYS A 269 5.49 -22.71 -18.20
N VAL A 270 6.77 -22.68 -17.87
CA VAL A 270 7.79 -21.93 -18.60
C VAL A 270 7.95 -22.45 -20.03
N GLU A 271 8.06 -23.76 -20.21
CA GLU A 271 8.21 -24.39 -21.54
C GLU A 271 7.01 -24.10 -22.45
N LEU A 272 5.79 -24.14 -21.91
CA LEU A 272 4.56 -23.87 -22.65
C LEU A 272 4.40 -22.41 -23.10
N SER A 273 5.20 -21.49 -22.60
CA SER A 273 5.28 -20.13 -23.17
C SER A 273 5.90 -20.15 -24.58
N GLY A 274 6.77 -21.11 -24.87
CA GLY A 274 7.43 -21.27 -26.18
C GLY A 274 6.91 -22.44 -27.04
N THR A 275 6.33 -23.49 -26.43
CA THR A 275 5.88 -24.72 -27.10
C THR A 275 4.38 -24.92 -26.99
N GLN A 276 3.82 -25.84 -27.78
CA GLN A 276 2.37 -26.19 -27.73
C GLN A 276 2.05 -27.31 -26.76
N SER A 277 3.07 -28.13 -26.39
CA SER A 277 2.94 -29.23 -25.43
C SER A 277 4.27 -29.50 -24.79
N THR A 278 4.24 -30.07 -23.58
CA THR A 278 5.41 -30.55 -22.84
C THR A 278 5.08 -31.84 -22.11
N GLU A 279 6.08 -32.67 -21.89
CA GLU A 279 5.97 -33.91 -21.10
C GLU A 279 6.40 -33.66 -19.66
N ILE A 280 5.56 -34.06 -18.72
CA ILE A 280 5.84 -34.09 -17.29
C ILE A 280 6.13 -35.52 -16.91
N ASN A 281 7.40 -35.84 -16.63
CA ASN A 281 7.83 -37.16 -16.24
C ASN A 281 8.50 -37.14 -14.86
N GLN A 282 7.88 -37.79 -13.88
CA GLN A 282 8.35 -37.91 -12.50
C GLN A 282 8.50 -39.38 -12.11
N PRO A 283 9.65 -40.00 -12.46
CA PRO A 283 9.91 -41.41 -12.12
C PRO A 283 10.02 -41.57 -10.59
N PHE A 284 9.53 -42.69 -10.07
CA PHE A 284 9.58 -43.01 -8.63
C PHE A 284 9.01 -41.90 -7.75
N ILE A 285 7.82 -41.38 -8.13
CA ILE A 285 7.18 -40.29 -7.38
C ILE A 285 6.71 -40.77 -6.01
N THR A 286 6.24 -42.02 -5.93
CA THR A 286 5.90 -42.71 -4.69
C THR A 286 6.03 -44.24 -4.86
N MET A 287 5.71 -45.01 -3.81
CA MET A 287 5.75 -46.46 -3.81
C MET A 287 4.58 -47.00 -2.98
N ASP A 288 3.96 -48.08 -3.48
CA ASP A 288 2.98 -48.86 -2.75
C ASP A 288 3.36 -50.35 -2.65
N ALA A 289 2.45 -51.21 -2.19
CA ALA A 289 2.68 -52.65 -2.07
C ALA A 289 2.94 -53.37 -3.41
N SER A 290 2.55 -52.76 -4.54
CA SER A 290 2.77 -53.29 -5.90
C SER A 290 4.09 -52.82 -6.50
N GLY A 291 4.83 -51.94 -5.83
CA GLY A 291 6.14 -51.40 -6.27
C GLY A 291 6.13 -49.88 -6.52
N PRO A 292 7.21 -49.38 -7.17
CA PRO A 292 7.32 -47.96 -7.43
C PRO A 292 6.29 -47.46 -8.45
N LYS A 293 5.80 -46.26 -8.22
CA LYS A 293 4.87 -45.53 -9.10
C LYS A 293 5.53 -44.36 -9.76
N HIS A 294 5.10 -44.07 -10.97
CA HIS A 294 5.64 -43.02 -11.83
C HIS A 294 4.51 -42.12 -12.29
N LEU A 295 4.75 -40.83 -12.37
CA LEU A 295 3.85 -39.89 -13.04
C LEU A 295 4.40 -39.61 -14.43
N SER A 296 3.59 -39.79 -15.47
CA SER A 296 3.91 -39.44 -16.85
C SER A 296 2.69 -38.82 -17.51
N LEU A 297 2.71 -37.51 -17.71
CA LEU A 297 1.59 -36.75 -18.25
C LEU A 297 2.06 -35.84 -19.38
N THR A 298 1.19 -35.58 -20.35
CA THR A 298 1.42 -34.54 -21.38
C THR A 298 0.54 -33.36 -21.06
N LEU A 299 1.15 -32.19 -20.79
CA LEU A 299 0.43 -30.93 -20.64
C LEU A 299 0.51 -30.14 -21.93
N THR A 300 -0.66 -29.79 -22.48
CA THR A 300 -0.76 -28.91 -23.65
C THR A 300 -0.97 -27.46 -23.21
N ARG A 301 -0.58 -26.51 -24.07
CA ARG A 301 -0.85 -25.08 -23.85
C ARG A 301 -2.35 -24.81 -23.65
N SER A 302 -3.23 -25.38 -24.46
CA SER A 302 -4.68 -25.24 -24.33
C SER A 302 -5.20 -25.76 -22.98
N LYS A 303 -4.63 -26.87 -22.46
CA LYS A 303 -5.00 -27.38 -21.12
C LYS A 303 -4.53 -26.42 -20.03
N LEU A 304 -3.30 -25.92 -20.10
CA LEU A 304 -2.78 -24.91 -19.19
C LEU A 304 -3.67 -23.66 -19.18
N GLU A 305 -3.99 -23.12 -20.34
CA GLU A 305 -4.87 -21.95 -20.50
C GLU A 305 -6.26 -22.19 -19.90
N SER A 306 -6.83 -23.39 -20.09
CA SER A 306 -8.10 -23.78 -19.45
C SER A 306 -8.02 -23.86 -17.93
N LEU A 307 -6.92 -24.41 -17.38
CA LEU A 307 -6.70 -24.52 -15.93
C LEU A 307 -6.53 -23.15 -15.27
N THR A 308 -6.01 -22.17 -16.00
CA THR A 308 -5.60 -20.86 -15.47
C THR A 308 -6.45 -19.68 -15.94
N ALA A 309 -7.49 -19.94 -16.72
CA ALA A 309 -8.35 -18.89 -17.31
C ALA A 309 -8.93 -17.94 -16.24
N SER A 310 -9.39 -18.47 -15.11
CA SER A 310 -9.94 -17.68 -14.01
C SER A 310 -8.89 -16.79 -13.35
N LEU A 311 -7.64 -17.24 -13.27
CA LEU A 311 -6.53 -16.44 -12.72
C LEU A 311 -6.20 -15.25 -13.63
N ILE A 312 -6.20 -15.47 -14.94
CA ILE A 312 -5.94 -14.40 -15.92
C ILE A 312 -7.08 -13.38 -15.93
N GLU A 313 -8.34 -13.84 -15.85
CA GLU A 313 -9.50 -12.93 -15.83
C GLU A 313 -9.49 -12.00 -14.60
N ARG A 314 -8.92 -12.43 -13.48
CA ARG A 314 -8.71 -11.59 -12.28
C ARG A 314 -7.85 -10.35 -12.55
N THR A 315 -7.04 -10.32 -13.60
CA THR A 315 -6.23 -9.13 -13.97
C THR A 315 -7.06 -8.03 -14.63
N ARG A 316 -8.22 -8.35 -15.21
CA ARG A 316 -9.04 -7.43 -16.02
C ARG A 316 -9.61 -6.28 -15.18
N GLU A 317 -10.27 -6.61 -14.07
CA GLU A 317 -10.94 -5.61 -13.23
C GLU A 317 -9.96 -4.57 -12.67
N PRO A 318 -8.78 -4.94 -12.09
CA PRO A 318 -7.77 -3.97 -11.68
C PRO A 318 -7.29 -3.03 -12.79
N CYS A 319 -7.12 -3.55 -14.02
CA CYS A 319 -6.72 -2.71 -15.15
C CYS A 319 -7.78 -1.65 -15.48
N LEU A 320 -9.05 -2.04 -15.51
CA LEU A 320 -10.15 -1.10 -15.78
C LEU A 320 -10.31 -0.07 -14.67
N LYS A 321 -10.11 -0.48 -13.40
CA LYS A 321 -10.13 0.44 -12.26
C LYS A 321 -8.97 1.43 -12.33
N ALA A 322 -7.76 0.99 -12.64
CA ALA A 322 -6.62 1.89 -12.77
C ALA A 322 -6.84 2.95 -13.85
N LEU A 323 -7.40 2.58 -15.00
CA LEU A 323 -7.78 3.53 -16.05
C LEU A 323 -8.82 4.54 -15.56
N LYS A 324 -9.88 4.07 -14.89
CA LYS A 324 -10.94 4.91 -14.32
C LYS A 324 -10.38 5.89 -13.29
N ASP A 325 -9.53 5.41 -12.37
CA ASP A 325 -8.93 6.22 -11.32
C ASP A 325 -7.98 7.30 -11.87
N ALA A 326 -7.28 6.99 -12.98
CA ALA A 326 -6.48 7.96 -13.71
C ALA A 326 -7.31 8.93 -14.56
N GLY A 327 -8.64 8.77 -14.63
CA GLY A 327 -9.50 9.58 -15.50
C GLY A 327 -9.27 9.36 -17.00
N LEU A 328 -8.77 8.18 -17.38
CA LEU A 328 -8.33 7.86 -18.75
C LEU A 328 -9.15 6.73 -19.38
N ASN A 329 -9.21 6.74 -20.71
CA ASN A 329 -9.69 5.63 -21.50
C ASN A 329 -8.49 4.82 -22.03
N ARG A 330 -8.73 3.59 -22.50
CA ARG A 330 -7.67 2.74 -23.06
C ARG A 330 -6.97 3.36 -24.29
N GLU A 331 -7.67 4.23 -25.05
CA GLU A 331 -7.15 4.93 -26.21
C GLU A 331 -6.09 5.98 -25.84
N ASP A 332 -6.14 6.50 -24.61
CA ASP A 332 -5.18 7.50 -24.09
C ASP A 332 -3.81 6.86 -23.74
N ILE A 333 -3.77 5.53 -23.59
CA ILE A 333 -2.54 4.81 -23.27
C ILE A 333 -1.66 4.69 -24.51
N GLY A 334 -0.49 5.27 -24.47
CA GLY A 334 0.49 5.24 -25.56
C GLY A 334 1.20 3.90 -25.71
N ASP A 335 1.67 3.32 -24.61
CA ASP A 335 2.37 2.04 -24.58
C ASP A 335 1.97 1.20 -23.35
N VAL A 336 2.05 -0.13 -23.49
CA VAL A 336 1.86 -1.08 -22.38
C VAL A 336 3.16 -1.82 -22.15
N ILE A 337 3.75 -1.66 -20.98
CA ILE A 337 5.02 -2.26 -20.58
C ILE A 337 4.74 -3.54 -19.80
N LEU A 338 5.40 -4.62 -20.18
CA LEU A 338 5.29 -5.91 -19.52
C LEU A 338 6.42 -6.09 -18.50
N VAL A 339 6.04 -6.47 -17.29
CA VAL A 339 6.94 -6.77 -16.18
C VAL A 339 6.54 -8.11 -15.56
N GLY A 340 7.50 -8.78 -14.91
CA GLY A 340 7.30 -10.07 -14.30
C GLY A 340 7.30 -11.24 -15.28
N GLY A 341 7.78 -12.40 -14.83
CA GLY A 341 7.97 -13.59 -15.69
C GLY A 341 6.67 -14.13 -16.28
N MET A 342 5.53 -13.99 -15.59
CA MET A 342 4.23 -14.46 -16.07
C MET A 342 3.68 -13.66 -17.25
N SER A 343 4.12 -12.42 -17.46
CA SER A 343 3.77 -11.61 -18.61
C SER A 343 4.26 -12.20 -19.97
N ARG A 344 5.15 -13.21 -19.90
CA ARG A 344 5.59 -13.97 -21.09
C ARG A 344 4.57 -14.97 -21.61
N MET A 345 3.58 -15.34 -20.79
CA MET A 345 2.54 -16.32 -21.17
C MET A 345 1.69 -15.78 -22.31
N PRO A 346 1.49 -16.55 -23.41
CA PRO A 346 0.75 -16.07 -24.59
C PRO A 346 -0.66 -15.59 -24.29
N LEU A 347 -1.42 -16.31 -23.44
CA LEU A 347 -2.78 -15.92 -23.07
C LEU A 347 -2.79 -14.62 -22.25
N VAL A 348 -1.80 -14.38 -21.39
CA VAL A 348 -1.66 -13.10 -20.65
C VAL A 348 -1.46 -11.96 -21.65
N GLN A 349 -0.56 -12.11 -22.63
CA GLN A 349 -0.34 -11.07 -23.66
C GLN A 349 -1.58 -10.82 -24.52
N ALA A 350 -2.33 -11.88 -24.86
CA ALA A 350 -3.58 -11.74 -25.60
C ALA A 350 -4.64 -10.97 -24.79
N THR A 351 -4.76 -11.26 -23.50
CA THR A 351 -5.70 -10.57 -22.59
C THR A 351 -5.33 -9.09 -22.42
N ILE A 352 -4.03 -8.78 -22.25
CA ILE A 352 -3.55 -7.39 -22.18
C ILE A 352 -3.89 -6.63 -23.47
N LYS A 353 -3.64 -7.25 -24.63
CA LYS A 353 -4.01 -6.65 -25.92
C LYS A 353 -5.51 -6.37 -26.03
N GLU A 354 -6.35 -7.27 -25.52
CA GLU A 354 -7.80 -7.07 -25.50
C GLU A 354 -8.20 -5.91 -24.56
N ILE A 355 -7.59 -5.82 -23.35
CA ILE A 355 -7.92 -4.79 -22.37
C ILE A 355 -7.56 -3.40 -22.90
N PHE A 356 -6.32 -3.23 -23.39
CA PHE A 356 -5.77 -1.92 -23.78
C PHE A 356 -5.89 -1.61 -25.28
N ASP A 357 -6.40 -2.54 -26.08
CA ASP A 357 -6.48 -2.46 -27.56
C ASP A 357 -5.11 -2.11 -28.20
N ARG A 358 -4.02 -2.65 -27.61
CA ARG A 358 -2.64 -2.39 -28.02
C ARG A 358 -1.75 -3.62 -27.88
N GLU A 359 -0.79 -3.75 -28.79
CA GLU A 359 0.30 -4.72 -28.62
C GLU A 359 1.21 -4.28 -27.47
N PRO A 360 1.49 -5.16 -26.50
CA PRO A 360 2.47 -4.86 -25.47
C PRO A 360 3.86 -4.56 -26.04
N HIS A 361 4.55 -3.60 -25.42
CA HIS A 361 5.91 -3.25 -25.79
C HIS A 361 6.89 -4.39 -25.52
N LYS A 362 7.69 -4.78 -26.54
CA LYS A 362 8.62 -5.94 -26.47
C LYS A 362 10.09 -5.55 -26.28
N GLY A 363 10.38 -4.26 -26.11
CA GLY A 363 11.74 -3.75 -26.10
C GLY A 363 12.47 -3.86 -24.75
N VAL A 364 11.79 -4.31 -23.69
CA VAL A 364 12.37 -4.50 -22.36
C VAL A 364 12.31 -5.96 -21.94
N ASN A 365 13.30 -6.40 -21.16
CA ASN A 365 13.26 -7.73 -20.55
C ASN A 365 12.44 -7.66 -19.24
N PRO A 366 11.29 -8.33 -19.15
CA PRO A 366 10.41 -8.25 -17.99
C PRO A 366 11.01 -8.79 -16.69
N ASP A 367 12.08 -9.61 -16.74
CA ASP A 367 12.77 -10.13 -15.55
C ASP A 367 13.91 -9.21 -15.05
N GLU A 368 14.25 -8.16 -15.80
CA GLU A 368 15.41 -7.32 -15.54
C GLU A 368 15.08 -5.85 -15.41
N VAL A 369 13.98 -5.41 -16.04
CA VAL A 369 13.62 -3.99 -16.20
C VAL A 369 13.46 -3.29 -14.85
N VAL A 370 12.96 -3.98 -13.84
CA VAL A 370 12.77 -3.46 -12.48
C VAL A 370 14.12 -3.16 -11.81
N ALA A 371 15.06 -4.12 -11.84
CA ALA A 371 16.41 -3.93 -11.29
C ALA A 371 17.17 -2.81 -12.01
N LEU A 372 17.02 -2.72 -13.35
CA LEU A 372 17.60 -1.64 -14.14
C LEU A 372 17.04 -0.27 -13.71
N GLY A 373 15.73 -0.15 -13.53
CA GLY A 373 15.09 1.08 -13.05
C GLY A 373 15.52 1.46 -11.63
N ALA A 374 15.66 0.48 -10.74
CA ALA A 374 16.20 0.70 -9.41
C ALA A 374 17.65 1.22 -9.45
N ALA A 375 18.48 0.69 -10.34
CA ALA A 375 19.86 1.18 -10.54
C ALA A 375 19.88 2.62 -11.10
N ILE A 376 18.99 2.94 -12.04
CA ILE A 376 18.81 4.30 -12.58
C ILE A 376 18.45 5.27 -11.44
N GLN A 377 17.50 4.91 -10.57
CA GLN A 377 17.16 5.73 -9.39
C GLN A 377 18.38 5.94 -8.48
N GLY A 378 19.21 4.91 -8.30
CA GLY A 378 20.49 5.05 -7.60
C GLY A 378 21.43 6.06 -8.28
N GLY A 379 21.48 6.05 -9.62
CA GLY A 379 22.23 7.02 -10.43
C GLY A 379 21.70 8.45 -10.31
N VAL A 380 20.36 8.62 -10.26
CA VAL A 380 19.73 9.94 -10.02
C VAL A 380 20.16 10.48 -8.65
N MET A 381 20.11 9.66 -7.59
CA MET A 381 20.53 10.07 -6.25
C MET A 381 22.02 10.40 -6.12
N LYS A 382 22.87 9.86 -7.00
CA LYS A 382 24.31 10.19 -7.08
C LYS A 382 24.62 11.31 -8.06
N GLY A 383 23.62 11.84 -8.78
CA GLY A 383 23.81 12.86 -9.80
C GLY A 383 24.48 12.35 -11.09
N GLU A 384 24.54 11.01 -11.28
CA GLU A 384 25.03 10.35 -12.52
C GLU A 384 23.96 10.47 -13.63
N VAL A 385 22.69 10.51 -13.27
CA VAL A 385 21.54 10.75 -14.15
C VAL A 385 20.90 12.05 -13.71
N LYS A 386 20.70 12.97 -14.64
CA LYS A 386 20.14 14.30 -14.38
C LYS A 386 18.75 14.42 -15.00
N ASP A 387 18.01 15.43 -14.53
CA ASP A 387 16.71 15.80 -15.08
C ASP A 387 15.66 14.68 -15.06
N VAL A 388 15.67 13.86 -14.00
CA VAL A 388 14.68 12.81 -13.76
C VAL A 388 14.06 13.04 -12.39
N LEU A 389 12.72 13.18 -12.36
CA LEU A 389 11.90 13.30 -11.16
C LEU A 389 10.89 12.14 -11.13
N LEU A 390 10.80 11.46 -10.00
CA LEU A 390 9.88 10.37 -9.78
C LEU A 390 8.85 10.75 -8.72
N LEU A 391 7.59 10.76 -9.10
CA LEU A 391 6.44 11.01 -8.24
C LEU A 391 5.56 9.75 -8.17
N ASP A 392 5.32 9.28 -6.96
CA ASP A 392 4.47 8.12 -6.66
C ASP A 392 3.17 8.55 -5.98
N VAL A 393 2.23 7.64 -5.74
CA VAL A 393 0.94 7.93 -5.11
C VAL A 393 0.64 6.95 -3.97
N ILE A 394 -0.21 7.38 -3.03
CA ILE A 394 -0.75 6.48 -2.01
C ILE A 394 -1.94 5.67 -2.58
N PRO A 395 -2.07 4.37 -2.22
CA PRO A 395 -3.09 3.50 -2.81
C PRO A 395 -4.48 3.66 -2.18
N LEU A 396 -4.59 4.20 -0.96
CA LEU A 396 -5.83 4.36 -0.21
C LEU A 396 -5.86 5.69 0.55
N THR A 397 -7.07 6.21 0.76
CA THR A 397 -7.35 7.38 1.60
C THR A 397 -6.89 7.15 3.04
N LEU A 398 -6.22 8.15 3.59
CA LEU A 398 -5.76 8.21 4.97
C LEU A 398 -6.49 9.34 5.71
N GLY A 399 -6.92 9.06 6.93
CA GLY A 399 -7.64 10.04 7.73
C GLY A 399 -7.69 9.66 9.21
N ILE A 400 -8.52 10.37 9.95
CA ILE A 400 -8.74 10.11 11.38
C ILE A 400 -10.23 9.92 11.69
N GLU A 401 -10.50 9.21 12.78
CA GLU A 401 -11.84 9.16 13.35
C GLU A 401 -12.18 10.50 14.00
N THR A 402 -13.38 11.01 13.70
CA THR A 402 -13.91 12.23 14.30
C THR A 402 -15.26 11.97 14.98
N LEU A 403 -15.82 13.00 15.61
CA LEU A 403 -17.07 12.91 16.38
C LEU A 403 -18.18 12.25 15.56
N GLY A 404 -18.85 11.25 16.16
CA GLY A 404 -19.89 10.47 15.50
C GLY A 404 -19.37 9.23 14.77
N GLY A 405 -18.09 8.86 14.95
CA GLY A 405 -17.47 7.68 14.32
C GLY A 405 -17.32 7.83 12.81
N VAL A 406 -17.07 9.04 12.33
CA VAL A 406 -16.90 9.36 10.91
C VAL A 406 -15.42 9.36 10.55
N LEU A 407 -15.05 8.83 9.37
CA LEU A 407 -13.73 9.03 8.78
C LEU A 407 -13.65 10.45 8.21
N THR A 408 -12.74 11.28 8.73
CA THR A 408 -12.37 12.56 8.12
C THR A 408 -11.07 12.37 7.35
N PRO A 409 -11.08 12.43 6.00
CA PRO A 409 -9.91 12.25 5.18
C PRO A 409 -8.95 13.46 5.32
N LEU A 410 -7.64 13.19 5.44
CA LEU A 410 -6.58 14.19 5.35
C LEU A 410 -5.78 14.03 4.06
N VAL A 411 -5.54 12.80 3.62
CA VAL A 411 -4.83 12.50 2.36
C VAL A 411 -5.68 11.52 1.55
N GLU A 412 -6.18 11.97 0.43
CA GLU A 412 -7.04 11.17 -0.44
C GLU A 412 -6.23 10.14 -1.25
N ARG A 413 -6.85 9.04 -1.64
CA ARG A 413 -6.31 8.04 -2.56
C ARG A 413 -5.75 8.70 -3.82
N ASN A 414 -4.65 8.16 -4.35
CA ASN A 414 -3.92 8.67 -5.51
C ASN A 414 -3.31 10.07 -5.31
N THR A 415 -3.17 10.54 -4.07
CA THR A 415 -2.38 11.75 -3.78
C THR A 415 -0.90 11.45 -4.02
N THR A 416 -0.24 12.30 -4.79
CA THR A 416 1.20 12.23 -5.08
C THR A 416 2.04 12.37 -3.82
N ILE A 417 3.10 11.57 -3.69
CA ILE A 417 4.05 11.58 -2.57
C ILE A 417 5.48 11.91 -3.05
N PRO A 418 6.32 12.57 -2.21
CA PRO A 418 6.05 12.92 -0.80
C PRO A 418 5.03 14.03 -0.64
N THR A 419 4.26 14.00 0.47
CA THR A 419 3.24 15.02 0.75
C THR A 419 3.07 15.27 2.24
N GLN A 420 2.68 16.48 2.61
CA GLN A 420 2.28 16.82 3.96
C GLN A 420 0.92 17.49 3.95
N LYS A 421 -0.02 16.96 4.73
CA LYS A 421 -1.36 17.54 4.90
C LYS A 421 -1.62 17.78 6.38
N LYS A 422 -2.24 18.92 6.67
CA LYS A 422 -2.55 19.36 8.03
C LYS A 422 -4.00 19.83 8.12
N GLN A 423 -4.62 19.52 9.25
CA GLN A 423 -5.96 20.01 9.54
C GLN A 423 -6.12 20.27 11.05
N ILE A 424 -6.90 21.29 11.38
CA ILE A 424 -7.17 21.66 12.78
C ILE A 424 -8.48 21.03 13.22
N PHE A 425 -8.43 20.36 14.36
CA PHE A 425 -9.55 19.73 15.04
C PHE A 425 -9.73 20.35 16.43
N SER A 426 -10.79 19.97 17.12
CA SER A 426 -11.06 20.46 18.47
C SER A 426 -11.57 19.36 19.39
N THR A 427 -11.71 19.67 20.70
CA THR A 427 -12.25 18.75 21.70
C THR A 427 -13.75 18.58 21.57
N ALA A 428 -14.26 17.38 21.87
CA ALA A 428 -15.67 17.01 21.82
C ALA A 428 -16.40 17.26 23.16
N ALA A 429 -15.67 17.46 24.26
CA ALA A 429 -16.21 17.68 25.61
C ALA A 429 -15.49 18.82 26.32
N ASP A 430 -16.20 19.45 27.30
CA ASP A 430 -15.62 20.48 28.16
C ASP A 430 -14.50 19.90 29.05
N ASN A 431 -13.43 20.67 29.22
CA ASN A 431 -12.28 20.32 30.07
C ASN A 431 -11.66 18.96 29.74
N GLN A 432 -11.70 18.56 28.48
CA GLN A 432 -11.10 17.29 28.01
C GLN A 432 -9.57 17.37 28.11
N PRO A 433 -8.93 16.54 28.97
CA PRO A 433 -7.49 16.65 29.22
C PRO A 433 -6.61 15.96 28.18
N ALA A 434 -7.23 15.15 27.31
CA ALA A 434 -6.54 14.40 26.27
C ALA A 434 -7.48 14.15 25.07
N VAL A 435 -6.90 14.01 23.89
CA VAL A 435 -7.60 13.54 22.68
C VAL A 435 -6.90 12.31 22.14
N THR A 436 -7.68 11.27 21.83
CA THR A 436 -7.19 10.08 21.13
C THR A 436 -7.25 10.30 19.63
N ILE A 437 -6.14 10.17 18.95
CA ILE A 437 -6.05 10.21 17.49
C ILE A 437 -6.06 8.77 17.00
N VAL A 438 -7.13 8.39 16.33
CA VAL A 438 -7.29 7.08 15.68
C VAL A 438 -7.04 7.28 14.20
N VAL A 439 -5.95 6.72 13.69
CA VAL A 439 -5.53 6.83 12.29
C VAL A 439 -6.11 5.67 11.49
N LEU A 440 -6.79 6.01 10.41
CA LEU A 440 -7.58 5.09 9.60
C LEU A 440 -7.11 5.10 8.14
N GLN A 441 -7.26 3.96 7.50
CA GLN A 441 -7.02 3.78 6.07
C GLN A 441 -8.22 3.09 5.41
N GLY A 442 -8.73 3.66 4.31
CA GLY A 442 -9.84 3.09 3.53
C GLY A 442 -10.76 4.14 2.93
N GLU A 443 -11.79 3.67 2.22
CA GLU A 443 -12.69 4.50 1.41
C GLU A 443 -14.12 4.61 1.99
N ARG A 444 -14.37 3.99 3.17
CA ARG A 444 -15.69 4.01 3.81
C ARG A 444 -15.87 5.30 4.62
N GLN A 445 -17.11 5.80 4.67
CA GLN A 445 -17.44 7.04 5.38
C GLN A 445 -17.39 6.91 6.91
N MET A 446 -17.66 5.71 7.43
CA MET A 446 -17.66 5.43 8.87
C MET A 446 -16.32 4.86 9.31
N ALA A 447 -15.80 5.33 10.45
CA ALA A 447 -14.52 4.90 11.01
C ALA A 447 -14.45 3.38 11.23
N SER A 448 -15.52 2.79 11.79
CA SER A 448 -15.62 1.35 12.07
C SER A 448 -15.50 0.44 10.85
N ASP A 449 -15.74 0.98 9.67
CA ASP A 449 -15.76 0.24 8.41
C ASP A 449 -14.45 0.39 7.63
N ASN A 450 -13.46 1.10 8.22
CA ASN A 450 -12.12 1.28 7.71
C ASN A 450 -11.09 0.60 8.62
N LYS A 451 -9.87 0.45 8.14
CA LYS A 451 -8.80 -0.14 8.93
C LYS A 451 -8.13 0.87 9.85
N GLU A 452 -8.08 0.57 11.15
CA GLU A 452 -7.23 1.28 12.09
C GLU A 452 -5.76 0.88 11.86
N ILE A 453 -4.92 1.84 11.47
CA ILE A 453 -3.49 1.65 11.24
C ILE A 453 -2.63 2.20 12.37
N GLY A 454 -3.20 3.00 13.26
CA GLY A 454 -2.50 3.52 14.43
C GLY A 454 -3.41 4.28 15.37
N ARG A 455 -2.97 4.34 16.64
CA ARG A 455 -3.70 5.07 17.70
C ARG A 455 -2.70 5.66 18.68
N PHE A 456 -2.91 6.91 19.09
CA PHE A 456 -2.13 7.55 20.13
C PHE A 456 -2.91 8.68 20.81
N ASP A 457 -2.49 9.04 22.01
CA ASP A 457 -3.13 10.09 22.81
C ASP A 457 -2.27 11.36 22.86
N LEU A 458 -2.87 12.51 22.56
CA LEU A 458 -2.32 13.81 22.93
C LEU A 458 -2.86 14.18 24.30
N THR A 459 -2.00 14.19 25.30
CA THR A 459 -2.34 14.47 26.72
C THR A 459 -1.94 15.88 27.15
N ASP A 460 -2.32 16.27 28.36
CA ASP A 460 -2.00 17.56 28.97
C ASP A 460 -2.58 18.77 28.21
N ILE A 461 -3.75 18.61 27.63
CA ILE A 461 -4.50 19.71 27.02
C ILE A 461 -5.05 20.58 28.17
N PRO A 462 -4.80 21.91 28.16
CA PRO A 462 -5.34 22.79 29.20
C PRO A 462 -6.86 22.76 29.27
N PRO A 463 -7.46 22.75 30.48
CA PRO A 463 -8.92 22.81 30.63
C PRO A 463 -9.53 23.97 29.85
N SER A 464 -10.44 23.68 28.96
CA SER A 464 -11.11 24.66 28.10
C SER A 464 -12.50 24.14 27.72
N PRO A 465 -13.45 25.00 27.40
CA PRO A 465 -14.71 24.58 26.83
C PRO A 465 -14.52 23.79 25.54
N ARG A 466 -15.43 22.86 25.26
CA ARG A 466 -15.40 22.10 23.99
C ARG A 466 -15.38 23.03 22.78
N GLY A 467 -14.68 22.67 21.72
CA GLY A 467 -14.57 23.45 20.50
C GLY A 467 -13.56 24.62 20.58
N VAL A 468 -12.98 24.92 21.75
CA VAL A 468 -12.00 26.00 21.91
C VAL A 468 -10.55 25.54 21.67
N PRO A 469 -10.09 24.39 22.18
CA PRO A 469 -8.74 23.91 21.88
C PRO A 469 -8.55 23.69 20.37
N GLN A 470 -7.39 24.05 19.85
CA GLN A 470 -7.00 23.87 18.46
C GLN A 470 -5.91 22.80 18.37
N ILE A 471 -6.30 21.63 17.91
CA ILE A 471 -5.43 20.47 17.75
C ILE A 471 -5.06 20.33 16.27
N GLU A 472 -3.83 20.72 15.90
CA GLU A 472 -3.30 20.48 14.57
C GLU A 472 -2.92 19.02 14.44
N VAL A 473 -3.55 18.29 13.51
CA VAL A 473 -3.14 16.95 13.10
C VAL A 473 -2.45 17.05 11.76
N ALA A 474 -1.22 16.52 11.67
CA ALA A 474 -0.44 16.53 10.45
C ALA A 474 -0.10 15.10 10.03
N PHE A 475 -0.32 14.81 8.74
CA PHE A 475 0.10 13.60 8.05
C PHE A 475 1.27 13.96 7.14
N ASP A 476 2.42 13.37 7.39
CA ASP A 476 3.66 13.55 6.63
C ASP A 476 4.05 12.21 6.01
N ILE A 477 3.96 12.11 4.70
CA ILE A 477 4.25 10.90 3.93
C ILE A 477 5.54 11.13 3.15
N ASP A 478 6.56 10.33 3.45
CA ASP A 478 7.85 10.46 2.78
C ASP A 478 7.84 9.86 1.36
N ALA A 479 8.97 10.02 0.65
CA ALA A 479 9.13 9.49 -0.70
C ALA A 479 9.14 7.95 -0.77
N ASP A 480 9.28 7.26 0.35
CA ASP A 480 9.17 5.81 0.47
C ASP A 480 7.72 5.35 0.72
N GLY A 481 6.78 6.30 0.92
CA GLY A 481 5.38 6.08 1.26
C GLY A 481 5.16 5.80 2.74
N ILE A 482 6.13 6.11 3.60
CA ILE A 482 6.03 5.88 5.05
C ILE A 482 5.32 7.06 5.71
N LEU A 483 4.25 6.76 6.46
CA LEU A 483 3.41 7.76 7.12
C LEU A 483 3.91 8.10 8.52
N HIS A 484 4.08 9.38 8.77
CA HIS A 484 4.29 9.97 10.10
C HIS A 484 3.08 10.83 10.47
N VAL A 485 2.50 10.58 11.62
CA VAL A 485 1.36 11.37 12.12
C VAL A 485 1.78 12.12 13.37
N SER A 486 1.44 13.40 13.43
CA SER A 486 1.62 14.20 14.64
C SER A 486 0.32 14.90 15.02
N ALA A 487 0.11 15.09 16.32
CA ALA A 487 -0.95 15.92 16.86
C ALA A 487 -0.33 16.95 17.81
N LYS A 488 -0.73 18.22 17.65
CA LYS A 488 -0.18 19.33 18.42
C LYS A 488 -1.31 20.24 18.91
N ASP A 489 -1.37 20.47 20.20
CA ASP A 489 -2.17 21.58 20.75
C ASP A 489 -1.48 22.91 20.48
N ILE A 490 -2.10 23.77 19.68
CA ILE A 490 -1.50 25.04 19.25
C ILE A 490 -1.30 25.98 20.42
N ALA A 491 -2.22 25.97 21.41
CA ALA A 491 -2.17 26.91 22.54
C ALA A 491 -1.06 26.57 23.54
N SER A 492 -0.91 25.30 23.91
CA SER A 492 0.12 24.85 24.86
C SER A 492 1.46 24.50 24.19
N GLY A 493 1.46 24.28 22.90
CA GLY A 493 2.62 23.80 22.15
C GLY A 493 2.95 22.31 22.40
N LYS A 494 2.12 21.60 23.16
CA LYS A 494 2.27 20.14 23.39
C LYS A 494 2.09 19.40 22.10
N GLU A 495 2.98 18.48 21.79
CA GLU A 495 2.99 17.69 20.57
C GLU A 495 3.27 16.23 20.89
N GLN A 496 2.53 15.34 20.23
CA GLN A 496 2.80 13.91 20.16
C GLN A 496 2.97 13.50 18.70
N LYS A 497 3.92 12.63 18.47
CA LYS A 497 4.20 12.07 17.14
C LYS A 497 4.20 10.56 17.23
N ILE A 498 3.58 9.94 16.24
CA ILE A 498 3.70 8.51 16.01
C ILE A 498 4.21 8.30 14.59
N ARG A 499 5.21 7.46 14.46
CA ARG A 499 5.47 6.80 13.19
C ARG A 499 4.44 5.67 13.11
N ILE A 500 3.62 5.68 12.07
CA ILE A 500 2.73 4.57 11.83
C ILE A 500 3.58 3.41 11.34
N GLU A 501 4.04 2.62 12.28
CA GLU A 501 4.48 1.27 11.98
C GLU A 501 3.19 0.46 11.93
N ALA A 502 2.68 0.23 10.73
CA ALA A 502 1.44 -0.50 10.55
C ALA A 502 1.59 -1.87 11.22
N LYS A 503 0.98 -2.03 12.39
CA LYS A 503 0.96 -3.29 13.13
C LYS A 503 0.14 -4.37 12.42
N SER A 504 -0.44 -4.02 11.28
CA SER A 504 -1.21 -4.93 10.45
C SER A 504 -1.26 -4.40 9.03
N GLY A 505 -0.57 -5.05 8.10
CA GLY A 505 -0.72 -4.77 6.68
C GLY A 505 -2.16 -5.03 6.21
N LEU A 506 -2.68 -4.19 5.29
CA LEU A 506 -3.90 -4.52 4.55
C LEU A 506 -3.54 -5.53 3.47
N GLU A 507 -4.23 -6.67 3.45
CA GLU A 507 -4.24 -7.52 2.27
C GLU A 507 -4.99 -6.83 1.12
N LYS A 508 -4.59 -7.16 -0.10
CA LYS A 508 -5.22 -6.56 -1.28
C LYS A 508 -6.70 -6.89 -1.40
N ASP A 509 -7.09 -8.14 -1.12
CA ASP A 509 -8.50 -8.51 -1.07
C ASP A 509 -9.26 -7.66 -0.05
N GLU A 510 -8.56 -7.21 0.99
CA GLU A 510 -9.08 -6.27 1.97
C GLU A 510 -9.16 -4.85 1.39
N ILE A 511 -8.14 -4.41 0.65
CA ILE A 511 -8.16 -3.11 -0.07
C ILE A 511 -9.26 -3.11 -1.13
N GLU A 512 -9.33 -4.13 -1.99
CA GLU A 512 -10.38 -4.24 -3.00
C GLU A 512 -11.76 -4.40 -2.38
N ARG A 513 -11.87 -5.21 -1.34
CA ARG A 513 -13.11 -5.33 -0.58
C ARG A 513 -13.49 -3.99 0.02
N MET A 514 -12.56 -3.25 0.64
CA MET A 514 -12.81 -1.93 1.21
C MET A 514 -13.28 -0.92 0.14
N VAL A 515 -12.63 -0.88 -1.02
CA VAL A 515 -13.04 -0.01 -2.14
C VAL A 515 -14.40 -0.44 -2.69
N LYS A 516 -14.60 -1.74 -2.92
CA LYS A 516 -15.87 -2.28 -3.43
C LYS A 516 -17.01 -2.15 -2.42
N ASP A 517 -16.74 -2.43 -1.15
CA ASP A 517 -17.69 -2.22 -0.06
C ASP A 517 -18.05 -0.74 0.09
N ALA A 518 -17.11 0.18 -0.12
CA ALA A 518 -17.37 1.61 -0.16
C ALA A 518 -18.29 1.98 -1.34
N GLU A 519 -18.08 1.43 -2.53
CA GLU A 519 -18.95 1.67 -3.69
C GLU A 519 -20.35 1.08 -3.46
N VAL A 520 -20.44 -0.17 -2.98
CA VAL A 520 -21.73 -0.88 -2.74
C VAL A 520 -22.54 -0.19 -1.62
N HIS A 521 -21.87 0.27 -0.57
CA HIS A 521 -22.52 0.87 0.59
C HIS A 521 -22.54 2.40 0.58
N SER A 522 -22.09 3.04 -0.52
CA SER A 522 -21.93 4.50 -0.59
C SER A 522 -23.19 5.29 -0.20
N GLU A 523 -24.37 4.83 -0.63
CA GLU A 523 -25.65 5.46 -0.29
C GLU A 523 -26.05 5.23 1.18
N GLU A 524 -25.76 4.07 1.75
CA GLU A 524 -26.00 3.76 3.15
C GLU A 524 -25.05 4.55 4.05
N ASP A 525 -23.77 4.55 3.71
CA ASP A 525 -22.73 5.28 4.43
C ASP A 525 -22.98 6.78 4.42
N LYS A 526 -23.41 7.33 3.27
CA LYS A 526 -23.81 8.73 3.15
C LYS A 526 -24.97 9.08 4.09
N LYS A 527 -25.97 8.20 4.21
CA LYS A 527 -27.07 8.39 5.17
C LYS A 527 -26.59 8.31 6.61
N ARG A 528 -25.72 7.37 6.94
CA ARG A 528 -25.15 7.22 8.30
C ARG A 528 -24.31 8.44 8.67
N LYS A 529 -23.49 8.94 7.74
CA LYS A 529 -22.71 10.16 7.91
C LYS A 529 -23.63 11.38 8.12
N GLU A 530 -24.64 11.57 7.26
CA GLU A 530 -25.61 12.65 7.40
C GLU A 530 -26.32 12.59 8.76
N GLN A 531 -26.69 11.40 9.24
CA GLN A 531 -27.29 11.22 10.56
C GLN A 531 -26.32 11.64 11.67
N ALA A 532 -25.05 11.27 11.60
CA ALA A 532 -24.03 11.64 12.57
C ALA A 532 -23.80 13.17 12.56
N GLU A 533 -23.67 13.77 11.39
CA GLU A 533 -23.48 15.22 11.23
C GLU A 533 -24.66 16.02 11.81
N VAL A 534 -25.89 15.65 11.45
CA VAL A 534 -27.10 16.32 11.98
C VAL A 534 -27.18 16.21 13.51
N ARG A 535 -26.84 15.06 14.09
CA ARG A 535 -26.80 14.90 15.56
C ARG A 535 -25.74 15.81 16.19
N ASN A 536 -24.54 15.83 15.63
CA ASN A 536 -23.44 16.65 16.12
C ASN A 536 -23.75 18.16 16.04
N GLU A 537 -24.36 18.59 14.93
CA GLU A 537 -24.81 19.99 14.76
C GLU A 537 -25.90 20.37 15.75
N ALA A 538 -26.91 19.51 15.95
CA ALA A 538 -28.00 19.77 16.90
C ALA A 538 -27.49 19.84 18.34
N ASP A 539 -26.59 18.94 18.73
CA ASP A 539 -25.97 18.95 20.06
C ASP A 539 -25.10 20.20 20.27
N SER A 540 -24.31 20.57 19.26
CA SER A 540 -23.48 21.78 19.29
C SER A 540 -24.31 23.06 19.38
N LEU A 541 -25.44 23.10 18.67
CA LEU A 541 -26.40 24.22 18.72
C LEU A 541 -27.04 24.35 20.10
N ALA A 542 -27.51 23.23 20.67
CA ALA A 542 -28.08 23.21 22.02
C ALA A 542 -27.09 23.72 23.07
N PHE A 543 -25.83 23.26 22.98
CA PHE A 543 -24.77 23.73 23.87
C PHE A 543 -24.48 25.23 23.74
N ARG A 544 -24.41 25.76 22.50
CA ARG A 544 -24.22 27.20 22.28
C ARG A 544 -25.40 28.02 22.82
N ALA A 545 -26.63 27.51 22.64
CA ALA A 545 -27.82 28.14 23.15
C ALA A 545 -27.85 28.18 24.69
N GLU A 546 -27.45 27.09 25.37
CA GLU A 546 -27.31 27.05 26.83
C GLU A 546 -26.27 28.06 27.33
N LYS A 547 -25.11 28.13 26.71
CA LYS A 547 -24.07 29.10 27.06
C LYS A 547 -24.54 30.53 26.86
N ALA A 548 -25.24 30.82 25.77
CA ALA A 548 -25.82 32.13 25.52
C ALA A 548 -26.85 32.48 26.58
N LEU A 549 -27.74 31.55 26.99
CA LEU A 549 -28.68 31.78 28.07
C LEU A 549 -27.97 32.03 29.41
N GLU A 550 -26.95 31.27 29.78
CA GLU A 550 -26.20 31.50 31.01
C GLU A 550 -25.56 32.90 31.05
N GLU A 551 -24.97 33.33 29.91
CA GLU A 551 -24.23 34.60 29.82
C GLU A 551 -25.16 35.82 29.79
N TYR A 552 -26.33 35.69 29.12
CA TYR A 552 -27.23 36.84 28.86
C TYR A 552 -28.57 36.78 29.58
N LYS A 553 -28.81 35.79 30.47
CA LYS A 553 -30.05 35.55 31.17
C LYS A 553 -30.67 36.81 31.84
N ASP A 554 -29.82 37.62 32.48
CA ASP A 554 -30.25 38.83 33.19
C ASP A 554 -30.52 40.03 32.26
N LYS A 555 -30.15 39.91 30.98
CA LYS A 555 -30.32 40.95 29.95
C LYS A 555 -31.42 40.63 28.96
N LEU A 556 -31.96 39.41 28.99
CA LEU A 556 -32.99 38.95 28.05
C LEU A 556 -34.38 39.03 28.71
N PRO A 557 -35.44 39.33 27.93
CA PRO A 557 -36.85 39.21 28.39
C PRO A 557 -37.14 37.76 28.83
N ALA A 558 -37.90 37.62 29.93
CA ALA A 558 -38.18 36.31 30.53
C ALA A 558 -38.89 35.33 29.57
N ASP A 559 -39.75 35.86 28.69
CA ASP A 559 -40.45 35.06 27.68
C ASP A 559 -39.51 34.49 26.60
N ILE A 560 -38.43 35.19 26.25
CA ILE A 560 -37.40 34.71 25.32
C ILE A 560 -36.56 33.61 26.01
N VAL A 561 -36.17 33.84 27.26
CA VAL A 561 -35.41 32.84 28.06
C VAL A 561 -36.19 31.52 28.15
N GLU A 562 -37.51 31.60 28.48
CA GLU A 562 -38.37 30.42 28.60
C GLU A 562 -38.52 29.67 27.24
N LYS A 563 -38.73 30.40 26.16
CA LYS A 563 -38.85 29.80 24.81
C LYS A 563 -37.58 29.12 24.38
N VAL A 564 -36.43 29.78 24.50
CA VAL A 564 -35.13 29.18 24.10
C VAL A 564 -34.83 27.96 24.96
N GLN A 565 -35.06 28.03 26.29
CA GLN A 565 -34.88 26.85 27.16
C GLN A 565 -35.77 25.69 26.73
N SER A 566 -37.04 25.95 26.41
CA SER A 566 -37.97 24.92 25.92
C SER A 566 -37.49 24.29 24.60
N ARG A 567 -36.88 25.08 23.70
CA ARG A 567 -36.33 24.56 22.44
C ARG A 567 -35.04 23.75 22.66
N ILE A 568 -34.17 24.15 23.59
CA ILE A 568 -33.02 23.38 24.02
C ILE A 568 -33.46 22.02 24.56
N ASP A 569 -34.44 21.97 25.44
CA ASP A 569 -34.99 20.73 26.01
C ASP A 569 -35.61 19.85 24.92
N ALA A 570 -36.27 20.44 23.91
CA ALA A 570 -36.81 19.71 22.76
C ALA A 570 -35.68 19.09 21.89
N VAL A 571 -34.58 19.81 21.65
CA VAL A 571 -33.43 19.27 20.93
C VAL A 571 -32.80 18.10 21.70
N LYS A 572 -32.57 18.24 23.00
CA LYS A 572 -32.04 17.17 23.86
C LYS A 572 -32.90 15.91 23.81
N LYS A 573 -34.23 16.09 23.94
CA LYS A 573 -35.19 14.99 23.85
C LYS A 573 -35.21 14.33 22.48
N ALA A 574 -35.07 15.11 21.39
CA ALA A 574 -34.99 14.58 20.04
C ALA A 574 -33.70 13.77 19.83
N LEU A 575 -32.56 14.24 20.38
CA LEU A 575 -31.29 13.51 20.36
C LEU A 575 -31.34 12.17 21.10
N GLU A 576 -32.09 12.10 22.23
CA GLU A 576 -32.32 10.85 22.96
C GLU A 576 -33.21 9.88 22.16
N SER A 577 -34.19 10.37 21.42
CA SER A 577 -35.06 9.51 20.60
C SER A 577 -34.35 8.90 19.41
N GLY A 578 -33.31 9.56 18.90
CA GLY A 578 -32.54 9.15 17.72
C GLY A 578 -33.26 9.30 16.38
N GLU A 579 -34.48 9.88 16.36
CA GLU A 579 -35.27 10.07 15.13
C GLU A 579 -34.76 11.29 14.35
N LEU A 580 -34.14 11.07 13.17
CA LEU A 580 -33.47 12.08 12.36
C LEU A 580 -34.41 13.27 12.00
N SER A 581 -35.67 12.98 11.65
CA SER A 581 -36.67 13.99 11.31
C SER A 581 -36.98 14.90 12.51
N ALA A 582 -37.12 14.31 13.70
CA ALA A 582 -37.36 15.05 14.93
C ALA A 582 -36.14 15.92 15.31
N ILE A 583 -34.94 15.41 15.14
CA ILE A 583 -33.69 16.15 15.40
C ILE A 583 -33.57 17.36 14.45
N LYS A 584 -33.79 17.17 13.14
CA LYS A 584 -33.76 18.26 12.14
C LYS A 584 -34.77 19.34 12.47
N GLN A 585 -36.01 18.96 12.82
CA GLN A 585 -37.06 19.93 13.16
C GLN A 585 -36.73 20.70 14.45
N ALA A 586 -36.33 20.00 15.50
CA ALA A 586 -35.97 20.62 16.77
C ALA A 586 -34.76 21.57 16.64
N LYS A 587 -33.76 21.20 15.83
CA LYS A 587 -32.62 22.04 15.49
C LYS A 587 -33.08 23.35 14.82
N THR A 588 -33.90 23.26 13.76
CA THR A 588 -34.39 24.42 13.02
C THR A 588 -35.23 25.34 13.92
N ASP A 589 -36.06 24.75 14.78
CA ASP A 589 -36.86 25.52 15.75
C ASP A 589 -35.97 26.27 16.74
N LEU A 590 -34.88 25.66 17.21
CA LEU A 590 -33.93 26.31 18.11
C LEU A 590 -33.12 27.39 17.38
N GLU A 591 -32.68 27.17 16.15
CA GLU A 591 -32.02 28.18 15.31
C GLU A 591 -32.87 29.44 15.17
N THR A 592 -34.17 29.26 14.93
CA THR A 592 -35.12 30.36 14.81
C THR A 592 -35.23 31.17 16.11
N GLU A 593 -35.35 30.50 17.27
CA GLU A 593 -35.44 31.20 18.56
C GLU A 593 -34.12 31.88 18.95
N MET A 594 -32.97 31.34 18.56
CA MET A 594 -31.68 31.98 18.79
C MET A 594 -31.51 33.29 18.01
N GLN A 595 -32.12 33.44 16.83
CA GLN A 595 -32.15 34.72 16.11
C GLN A 595 -32.86 35.81 16.93
N HIS A 596 -33.90 35.44 17.68
CA HIS A 596 -34.62 36.37 18.56
C HIS A 596 -33.76 36.85 19.75
N ILE A 597 -32.81 36.04 20.22
CA ILE A 597 -31.81 36.50 21.21
C ILE A 597 -30.98 37.64 20.61
N GLY A 598 -30.47 37.46 19.39
CA GLY A 598 -29.72 38.49 18.69
C GLY A 598 -30.48 39.79 18.48
N GLU A 599 -31.77 39.70 18.09
CA GLU A 599 -32.66 40.86 17.93
C GLU A 599 -32.96 41.53 19.25
N ALA A 600 -33.21 40.79 20.32
CA ALA A 600 -33.47 41.33 21.66
C ALA A 600 -32.24 42.05 22.23
N MET A 601 -31.05 41.49 22.01
CA MET A 601 -29.79 42.12 22.41
C MET A 601 -29.53 43.40 21.60
N ALA A 602 -29.76 43.38 20.28
CA ALA A 602 -29.64 44.58 19.45
C ALA A 602 -30.60 45.69 19.87
N LYS A 603 -31.85 45.37 20.26
CA LYS A 603 -32.83 46.31 20.81
C LYS A 603 -32.41 46.85 22.19
N ALA A 604 -31.82 46.00 23.04
CA ALA A 604 -31.33 46.41 24.35
C ALA A 604 -30.08 47.30 24.22
N ALA A 605 -29.18 47.03 23.26
CA ALA A 605 -28.01 47.84 22.94
C ALA A 605 -28.36 49.15 22.22
N GLY A 606 -29.45 49.19 21.42
CA GLY A 606 -29.90 50.35 20.68
C GLY A 606 -30.59 51.44 21.55
N ALA A 607 -30.81 51.19 22.85
CA ALA A 607 -31.28 52.16 23.83
C ALA A 607 -30.16 53.06 24.40
N THR A 608 -28.88 52.81 24.06
CA THR A 608 -27.73 53.62 24.46
C THR A 608 -26.70 53.71 23.31
N GLY A 609 -26.89 54.67 22.37
CA GLY A 609 -25.85 55.19 21.47
C GLY A 609 -25.62 54.44 20.17
N GLU A 610 -25.41 55.19 19.13
CA GLU A 610 -25.10 54.99 17.73
C GLU A 610 -24.70 53.57 17.20
N PRO A 611 -25.09 53.21 15.98
CA PRO A 611 -24.89 51.86 15.43
C PRO A 611 -23.44 51.67 15.03
N GLN A 612 -22.69 50.91 15.81
CA GLN A 612 -21.45 50.31 15.38
C GLN A 612 -21.79 49.03 14.59
N ALA A 613 -21.32 48.98 13.36
CA ALA A 613 -21.48 47.86 12.46
C ALA A 613 -21.02 46.53 13.10
N ALA A 614 -21.87 45.54 13.08
CA ALA A 614 -21.56 44.17 13.47
C ALA A 614 -20.52 43.59 12.52
N PRO A 615 -19.58 42.74 13.01
CA PRO A 615 -18.71 42.00 12.13
C PRO A 615 -19.56 40.99 11.35
N SER A 616 -19.48 41.11 10.04
CA SER A 616 -20.11 40.18 9.11
C SER A 616 -19.53 38.77 9.30
N GLU A 617 -20.42 37.80 9.54
CA GLU A 617 -20.10 36.38 9.35
C GLU A 617 -19.63 36.13 7.92
N PRO A 618 -18.64 35.27 7.69
CA PRO A 618 -18.31 34.84 6.35
C PRO A 618 -19.39 33.86 5.86
N SER A 619 -20.24 34.36 4.96
CA SER A 619 -21.12 33.53 4.14
C SER A 619 -20.28 32.51 3.37
N ALA A 620 -20.68 31.25 3.48
CA ALA A 620 -20.21 30.20 2.62
C ALA A 620 -20.70 30.44 1.19
N GLU A 621 -19.91 31.15 0.39
CA GLU A 621 -20.03 31.15 -1.06
C GLU A 621 -18.93 30.24 -1.63
N ASN A 622 -19.38 29.26 -2.42
CA ASN A 622 -18.58 28.52 -3.36
C ASN A 622 -17.56 29.44 -4.05
N LYS A 623 -16.29 29.20 -3.85
CA LYS A 623 -15.25 29.55 -4.81
C LYS A 623 -14.42 28.31 -5.12
N SER A 624 -14.67 27.81 -6.32
CA SER A 624 -13.72 27.07 -7.12
C SER A 624 -12.48 27.94 -7.36
N ASP A 625 -11.33 27.26 -7.37
CA ASP A 625 -10.09 27.66 -7.99
C ASP A 625 -9.40 28.95 -7.46
N ASP A 626 -8.41 28.73 -6.58
CA ASP A 626 -7.17 29.47 -6.62
C ASP A 626 -6.02 28.53 -6.19
N ILE A 627 -5.27 28.14 -7.20
CA ILE A 627 -3.96 27.46 -7.06
C ILE A 627 -3.00 28.55 -6.60
N GLU A 628 -2.65 28.58 -5.32
CA GLU A 628 -1.47 29.30 -4.86
C GLU A 628 -0.24 28.41 -5.14
N GLU A 629 0.52 28.82 -6.16
CA GLU A 629 1.87 28.32 -6.41
C GLU A 629 2.75 28.62 -5.19
N ALA A 630 3.23 27.57 -4.54
CA ALA A 630 4.28 27.69 -3.55
C ALA A 630 5.62 27.89 -4.26
N GLU A 631 6.10 29.12 -4.33
CA GLU A 631 7.49 29.43 -4.70
C GLU A 631 8.44 28.78 -3.69
N VAL A 632 9.26 27.87 -4.16
CA VAL A 632 10.39 27.31 -3.39
C VAL A 632 11.52 28.34 -3.43
N GLU A 633 11.68 29.08 -2.36
CA GLU A 633 12.83 29.96 -2.16
C GLU A 633 14.09 29.12 -1.89
N ILE A 634 14.97 29.02 -2.88
CA ILE A 634 16.30 28.44 -2.73
C ILE A 634 17.17 29.48 -2.04
N LEU A 635 17.47 29.27 -0.76
CA LEU A 635 18.47 30.04 -0.04
C LEU A 635 19.87 29.66 -0.56
N ASP A 636 20.43 30.51 -1.41
CA ASP A 636 21.84 30.49 -1.78
C ASP A 636 22.70 30.81 -0.55
N GLY A 637 23.51 29.83 -0.13
CA GLY A 637 24.49 30.01 0.92
C GLY A 637 25.59 31.00 0.50
N GLU A 638 25.72 32.03 1.27
CA GLU A 638 26.80 33.03 1.13
C GLU A 638 28.19 32.39 1.15
N LYS A 639 28.97 32.74 0.15
CA LYS A 639 30.42 32.56 0.15
C LYS A 639 31.02 33.60 1.07
N GLU A 640 31.55 33.25 2.19
CA GLU A 640 32.60 34.02 2.85
C GLU A 640 33.97 33.48 2.43
N GLY A 641 34.74 34.37 1.83
CA GLY A 641 36.13 34.17 1.54
C GLY A 641 37.03 34.50 2.73
N ASN A 642 37.99 33.66 2.95
CA ASN A 642 39.42 33.99 3.07
C ASN A 642 40.23 32.71 3.00
#